data_2d3c3fd911530ec0b3a38badd847b139
#
_entry.id   2d3c3fd911530ec0b3a38badd847b139
#
_cell.length_a   1.000
_cell.length_b   1.000
_cell.length_c   1.000
_cell.angle_alpha   90.00
_cell.angle_beta   90.00
_cell.angle_gamma   90.00
#
_symmetry.space_group_name_H-M   'P 1'
#
loop_
_entity.id
_entity.type
_entity.pdbx_description
1 polymer ?
#
loop_
_entity_poly.entity_id
_entity_poly.type
_entity_poly.pdbx_seq_one_letter_code
_entity_poly.pdbx_strand_id
1 'polypeptide(L)'
;MENRQSKKNVLKLSVLAYIPIGILMLLMSVLGAVFQSKTWNIEIFCTIKICEIVALVLPPALLVIGIYQKKCYQKKWDQGTFAKERQFLIEQRSKAQDVTEQQLKVLPKIRKSADNRARLLIACSVIGAISAGIIGNAVVYIIVAIYMEMGLSRLCFRKESDPFILGDNDLSKEKYPYLYQMAERTRDALHCSGDIVITVTGECNIGIKKVAGYYNIELGVMLAGIESEDELFAMFLHEFAHMKEEEQDGSGIEYEYRNWLLYGMVESNLQAITEWMFLYQDTRYQCEFELYEYASSLMKELKADQSMASVRRAAASGLLKLFYFDVFSWEEQGNNFDPLYAPKQPSSHFVTEQIHYWQQQLSKREIDWRNLMEHELPAQSDSHPTTKMRLDALWITSYQLVKDTSCDAYRKEQKAVCELMDELIYCELNEEYEENRKEQYLEPYKQIQEWKDKGQPILQHEYAGILDALLQVGEVEAALLLCDRVIRELPPEISAYAYFTKGRILIRRYDERAIELIYQAIENNSNLIQNGLDEIGYFCCLIGNRAELERYRKMADELMQKNEDEYRQLGILTPSDQLEREELPDGKLDTILSYIHSVDENQIQHIWLVRKILPTGMASSVFIVQFKKECPPDQQEEIYKKLFCYLDTLDDRCYSLILYDKLMCKNFKKVKGSCVY
;
A
#
# COMPACT_ATOMS: atom_id res chain seq x y z
N MET A 1 -26.64 2.24 -9.05
CA MET A 1 -27.25 3.50 -9.57
C MET A 1 -26.35 4.71 -9.45
N GLU A 2 -25.46 4.76 -8.46
CA GLU A 2 -24.56 5.90 -8.16
C GLU A 2 -23.47 6.14 -9.19
N ASN A 3 -22.87 5.08 -9.71
CA ASN A 3 -21.79 5.18 -10.71
C ASN A 3 -22.23 5.88 -12.02
N ARG A 4 -23.54 5.96 -12.30
CA ARG A 4 -24.10 6.77 -13.42
C ARG A 4 -24.22 8.26 -13.11
N GLN A 5 -24.35 8.63 -11.83
CA GLN A 5 -24.49 10.02 -11.40
C GLN A 5 -23.12 10.70 -11.33
N SER A 6 -22.11 10.01 -10.81
CA SER A 6 -20.71 10.45 -10.79
C SER A 6 -20.18 10.64 -12.22
N LYS A 7 -20.35 9.64 -13.10
CA LYS A 7 -19.97 9.78 -14.52
C LYS A 7 -20.70 10.90 -15.26
N LYS A 8 -21.96 11.23 -14.88
CA LYS A 8 -22.68 12.38 -15.42
C LYS A 8 -22.13 13.73 -14.93
N ASN A 9 -21.63 13.79 -13.71
CA ASN A 9 -21.06 15.01 -13.15
C ASN A 9 -19.66 15.28 -13.72
N VAL A 10 -18.84 14.25 -13.88
CA VAL A 10 -17.54 14.32 -14.56
C VAL A 10 -17.72 14.74 -16.03
N LEU A 11 -18.70 14.15 -16.72
CA LEU A 11 -19.01 14.54 -18.10
C LEU A 11 -19.53 15.98 -18.20
N LYS A 12 -20.28 16.48 -17.19
CA LYS A 12 -20.72 17.88 -17.11
C LYS A 12 -19.57 18.83 -16.86
N LEU A 13 -18.62 18.49 -15.97
CA LEU A 13 -17.46 19.31 -15.68
C LEU A 13 -16.48 19.36 -16.87
N SER A 14 -16.22 18.22 -17.52
CA SER A 14 -15.41 18.20 -18.73
C SER A 14 -16.08 18.99 -19.87
N VAL A 15 -17.39 18.86 -20.07
CA VAL A 15 -18.12 19.67 -21.05
C VAL A 15 -18.07 21.16 -20.71
N LEU A 16 -18.20 21.55 -19.44
CA LEU A 16 -18.09 22.94 -18.97
C LEU A 16 -16.68 23.52 -19.19
N ALA A 17 -15.62 22.71 -19.07
CA ALA A 17 -14.25 23.12 -19.36
C ALA A 17 -14.00 23.32 -20.86
N TYR A 18 -14.69 22.57 -21.73
CA TYR A 18 -14.60 22.74 -23.20
C TYR A 18 -15.45 23.91 -23.74
N ILE A 19 -16.47 24.38 -23.00
CA ILE A 19 -17.28 25.52 -23.43
C ILE A 19 -16.44 26.80 -23.64
N PRO A 20 -15.56 27.23 -22.72
CA PRO A 20 -14.70 28.39 -22.92
C PRO A 20 -13.76 28.22 -24.11
N ILE A 21 -13.24 27.00 -24.31
CA ILE A 21 -12.37 26.67 -25.46
C ILE A 21 -13.18 26.75 -26.75
N GLY A 22 -14.37 26.19 -26.79
CA GLY A 22 -15.27 26.25 -27.94
C GLY A 22 -15.69 27.70 -28.30
N ILE A 23 -16.00 28.51 -27.29
CA ILE A 23 -16.31 29.92 -27.46
C ILE A 23 -15.10 30.70 -27.98
N LEU A 24 -13.93 30.45 -27.42
CA LEU A 24 -12.67 31.05 -27.88
C LEU A 24 -12.37 30.66 -29.33
N MET A 25 -12.53 29.37 -29.68
CA MET A 25 -12.37 28.85 -31.05
C MET A 25 -13.36 29.52 -32.04
N LEU A 26 -14.63 29.70 -31.63
CA LEU A 26 -15.65 30.36 -32.43
C LEU A 26 -15.32 31.83 -32.65
N LEU A 27 -14.98 32.56 -31.58
CA LEU A 27 -14.55 33.96 -31.65
C LEU A 27 -13.34 34.14 -32.54
N MET A 28 -12.38 33.20 -32.47
CA MET A 28 -11.14 33.23 -33.25
C MET A 28 -11.39 32.88 -34.70
N SER A 29 -12.32 31.95 -35.00
CA SER A 29 -12.74 31.65 -36.38
C SER A 29 -13.42 32.88 -37.02
N VAL A 30 -14.24 33.60 -36.29
CA VAL A 30 -14.87 34.83 -36.75
C VAL A 30 -13.83 35.93 -36.99
N LEU A 31 -12.90 36.11 -36.04
CA LEU A 31 -11.78 37.05 -36.20
C LEU A 31 -10.89 36.65 -37.38
N GLY A 32 -10.57 35.35 -37.54
CA GLY A 32 -9.79 34.85 -38.69
C GLY A 32 -10.45 35.14 -40.02
N ALA A 33 -11.77 34.95 -40.14
CA ALA A 33 -12.54 35.29 -41.35
C ALA A 33 -12.53 36.80 -41.66
N VAL A 34 -12.65 37.65 -40.62
CA VAL A 34 -12.56 39.10 -40.77
C VAL A 34 -11.16 39.56 -41.16
N PHE A 35 -10.13 38.91 -40.65
CA PHE A 35 -8.73 39.24 -40.93
C PHE A 35 -8.20 38.66 -42.28
N GLN A 36 -8.72 37.54 -42.76
CA GLN A 36 -8.34 36.95 -44.09
C GLN A 36 -8.67 37.88 -45.27
N SER A 37 -9.52 38.86 -45.08
CA SER A 37 -9.88 39.84 -46.13
C SER A 37 -8.89 40.99 -46.32
N LYS A 38 -7.83 41.08 -45.51
CA LYS A 38 -6.80 42.13 -45.59
C LYS A 38 -5.43 41.57 -45.99
N THR A 39 -4.75 42.26 -46.92
CA THR A 39 -3.34 42.02 -47.25
C THR A 39 -2.47 42.31 -46.03
N TRP A 40 -1.89 41.23 -45.43
CA TRP A 40 -1.02 41.34 -44.28
C TRP A 40 0.32 41.99 -44.64
N ASN A 41 0.76 42.90 -43.76
CA ASN A 41 2.17 43.30 -43.78
C ASN A 41 3.03 42.04 -43.42
N ILE A 42 4.08 41.76 -44.16
CA ILE A 42 4.97 40.61 -44.00
C ILE A 42 5.50 40.51 -42.56
N GLU A 43 5.83 41.63 -41.92
CA GLU A 43 6.32 41.65 -40.54
C GLU A 43 5.28 41.11 -39.54
N ILE A 44 3.99 41.48 -39.69
CA ILE A 44 2.91 41.01 -38.84
C ILE A 44 2.71 39.50 -39.04
N PHE A 45 2.70 39.04 -40.29
CA PHE A 45 2.61 37.61 -40.62
C PHE A 45 3.76 36.78 -40.01
N CYS A 46 4.99 37.28 -40.16
CA CYS A 46 6.18 36.66 -39.57
C CYS A 46 6.09 36.59 -38.02
N THR A 47 5.64 37.68 -37.40
CA THR A 47 5.45 37.74 -35.91
C THR A 47 4.43 36.70 -35.43
N ILE A 48 3.29 36.57 -36.12
CA ILE A 48 2.25 35.58 -35.78
C ILE A 48 2.79 34.15 -35.94
N LYS A 49 3.54 33.91 -37.03
CA LYS A 49 4.19 32.58 -37.26
C LYS A 49 5.22 32.26 -36.18
N ILE A 50 6.00 33.22 -35.73
CA ILE A 50 6.95 33.03 -34.62
C ILE A 50 6.18 32.69 -33.33
N CYS A 51 5.11 33.41 -33.02
CA CYS A 51 4.26 33.10 -31.86
C CYS A 51 3.66 31.67 -31.90
N GLU A 52 3.18 31.27 -33.11
CA GLU A 52 2.67 29.91 -33.35
C GLU A 52 3.77 28.87 -33.12
N ILE A 53 4.96 29.05 -33.65
CA ILE A 53 6.10 28.14 -33.49
C ILE A 53 6.52 28.06 -32.02
N VAL A 54 6.60 29.20 -31.31
CA VAL A 54 6.94 29.21 -29.89
C VAL A 54 5.89 28.47 -29.07
N ALA A 55 4.62 28.69 -29.34
CA ALA A 55 3.53 28.01 -28.64
C ALA A 55 3.54 26.49 -28.86
N LEU A 56 3.96 26.03 -30.05
CA LEU A 56 4.06 24.59 -30.36
C LEU A 56 5.32 23.94 -29.82
N VAL A 57 6.46 24.64 -29.84
CA VAL A 57 7.77 24.05 -29.52
C VAL A 57 8.09 24.12 -28.03
N LEU A 58 7.64 25.16 -27.32
CA LEU A 58 7.98 25.37 -25.93
C LEU A 58 7.47 24.25 -24.99
N PRO A 59 6.22 23.75 -25.11
CA PRO A 59 5.76 22.65 -24.26
C PRO A 59 6.55 21.35 -24.46
N PRO A 60 6.79 20.84 -25.66
CA PRO A 60 7.67 19.67 -25.86
C PRO A 60 9.10 19.89 -25.37
N ALA A 61 9.64 21.09 -25.49
CA ALA A 61 10.96 21.41 -24.95
C ALA A 61 10.99 21.34 -23.43
N LEU A 62 9.92 21.83 -22.76
CA LEU A 62 9.75 21.68 -21.32
C LEU A 62 9.62 20.22 -20.88
N LEU A 63 8.94 19.39 -21.68
CA LEU A 63 8.85 17.95 -21.43
C LEU A 63 10.24 17.30 -21.50
N VAL A 64 11.00 17.57 -22.53
CA VAL A 64 12.38 17.04 -22.69
C VAL A 64 13.27 17.49 -21.53
N ILE A 65 13.19 18.78 -21.16
CA ILE A 65 13.90 19.32 -19.99
C ILE A 65 13.43 18.62 -18.71
N GLY A 66 12.14 18.39 -18.53
CA GLY A 66 11.57 17.68 -17.37
C GLY A 66 12.08 16.25 -17.27
N ILE A 67 12.09 15.50 -18.38
CA ILE A 67 12.63 14.14 -18.44
C ILE A 67 14.14 14.13 -18.09
N TYR A 68 14.89 15.06 -18.64
CA TYR A 68 16.31 15.19 -18.32
C TYR A 68 16.55 15.53 -16.86
N GLN A 69 15.80 16.50 -16.32
CA GLN A 69 15.87 16.88 -14.91
C GLN A 69 15.50 15.72 -13.99
N LYS A 70 14.44 14.95 -14.33
CA LYS A 70 14.07 13.72 -13.60
C LYS A 70 15.22 12.74 -13.56
N LYS A 71 15.81 12.40 -14.72
CA LYS A 71 16.94 11.46 -14.79
C LYS A 71 18.14 11.93 -13.96
N CYS A 72 18.47 13.23 -14.02
CA CYS A 72 19.55 13.79 -13.22
C CYS A 72 19.25 13.76 -11.73
N TYR A 73 18.02 14.03 -11.33
CA TYR A 73 17.59 14.01 -9.94
C TYR A 73 17.57 12.58 -9.39
N GLN A 74 16.96 11.65 -10.13
CA GLN A 74 16.95 10.23 -9.80
C GLN A 74 18.38 9.67 -9.65
N LYS A 75 19.27 9.99 -10.60
CA LYS A 75 20.67 9.59 -10.51
C LYS A 75 21.37 10.12 -9.25
N LYS A 76 21.10 11.35 -8.83
CA LYS A 76 21.63 11.91 -7.59
C LYS A 76 21.03 11.21 -6.36
N TRP A 77 19.75 10.87 -6.42
CA TRP A 77 19.05 10.12 -5.37
C TRP A 77 19.66 8.72 -5.21
N ASP A 78 19.81 8.00 -6.31
CA ASP A 78 20.31 6.63 -6.32
C ASP A 78 21.82 6.53 -6.04
N GLN A 79 22.63 7.52 -6.45
CA GLN A 79 24.08 7.54 -6.29
C GLN A 79 24.58 8.07 -4.93
N GLY A 80 23.71 8.19 -3.94
CA GLY A 80 24.10 8.49 -2.59
C GLY A 80 24.43 9.96 -2.29
N THR A 81 24.13 10.92 -3.19
CA THR A 81 24.21 12.35 -2.83
C THR A 81 23.20 12.64 -1.71
N PHE A 82 22.04 11.98 -1.72
CA PHE A 82 21.03 12.04 -0.68
C PHE A 82 21.19 10.97 0.41
N ALA A 83 22.07 9.97 0.25
CA ALA A 83 22.28 8.95 1.27
C ALA A 83 22.77 9.57 2.60
N LYS A 84 23.61 10.60 2.53
CA LYS A 84 24.04 11.34 3.73
C LYS A 84 22.91 12.13 4.37
N GLU A 85 22.02 12.71 3.57
CA GLU A 85 20.84 13.41 4.06
C GLU A 85 19.82 12.44 4.64
N ARG A 86 19.59 11.30 3.99
CA ARG A 86 18.79 10.19 4.53
C ARG A 86 19.36 9.70 5.87
N GLN A 87 20.65 9.43 5.95
CA GLN A 87 21.29 8.99 7.18
C GLN A 87 21.23 10.06 8.28
N PHE A 88 21.39 11.31 7.93
CA PHE A 88 21.20 12.42 8.85
C PHE A 88 19.77 12.46 9.39
N LEU A 89 18.75 12.26 8.56
CA LEU A 89 17.35 12.24 8.98
C LEU A 89 17.01 11.02 9.83
N ILE A 90 17.60 9.86 9.53
CA ILE A 90 17.52 8.68 10.38
C ILE A 90 18.13 8.96 11.76
N GLU A 91 19.27 9.64 11.81
CA GLU A 91 19.89 10.07 13.06
C GLU A 91 19.05 11.12 13.81
N GLN A 92 18.41 12.05 13.08
CA GLN A 92 17.49 13.02 13.68
C GLN A 92 16.25 12.33 14.24
N ARG A 93 15.71 11.33 13.53
CA ARG A 93 14.64 10.49 14.01
C ARG A 93 15.03 9.73 15.28
N SER A 94 16.22 9.11 15.30
CA SER A 94 16.71 8.41 16.50
C SER A 94 16.86 9.33 17.71
N LYS A 95 17.05 10.63 17.47
CA LYS A 95 17.09 11.69 18.49
C LYS A 95 15.73 12.36 18.70
N ALA A 96 14.66 11.90 18.05
CA ALA A 96 13.32 12.48 18.07
C ALA A 96 13.32 14.00 17.79
N GLN A 97 14.04 14.45 16.75
CA GLN A 97 14.08 15.85 16.36
C GLN A 97 13.02 16.18 15.31
N ASP A 98 12.31 17.28 15.51
CA ASP A 98 11.25 17.75 14.63
C ASP A 98 11.82 18.38 13.34
N VAL A 99 11.46 17.82 12.21
CA VAL A 99 11.82 18.31 10.87
C VAL A 99 10.62 18.82 10.07
N THR A 100 9.43 18.84 10.67
CA THR A 100 8.17 19.24 10.05
C THR A 100 8.26 20.64 9.42
N GLU A 101 8.92 21.59 10.10
CA GLU A 101 9.12 22.95 9.56
C GLU A 101 9.95 22.95 8.26
N GLN A 102 10.91 22.03 8.12
CA GLN A 102 11.73 21.91 6.90
C GLN A 102 10.88 21.31 5.77
N GLN A 103 10.10 20.28 6.05
CA GLN A 103 9.16 19.67 5.12
C GLN A 103 8.14 20.70 4.60
N LEU A 104 7.51 21.46 5.48
CA LEU A 104 6.55 22.52 5.13
C LEU A 104 7.18 23.63 4.27
N LYS A 105 8.49 23.90 4.36
CA LYS A 105 9.19 24.87 3.51
C LYS A 105 9.48 24.35 2.10
N VAL A 106 9.61 23.04 1.90
CA VAL A 106 9.98 22.43 0.63
C VAL A 106 8.75 22.25 -0.26
N LEU A 107 7.66 21.74 0.28
CA LEU A 107 6.43 21.40 -0.46
C LEU A 107 5.84 22.60 -1.24
N PRO A 108 5.72 23.82 -0.65
CA PRO A 108 5.23 24.98 -1.39
C PRO A 108 6.09 25.36 -2.60
N LYS A 109 7.39 25.12 -2.55
CA LYS A 109 8.32 25.42 -3.66
C LYS A 109 8.08 24.46 -4.82
N ILE A 110 7.88 23.17 -4.54
CA ILE A 110 7.59 22.15 -5.55
C ILE A 110 6.25 22.45 -6.20
N ARG A 111 5.20 22.73 -5.43
CA ARG A 111 3.88 23.13 -5.93
C ARG A 111 3.98 24.37 -6.82
N LYS A 112 4.62 25.44 -6.34
CA LYS A 112 4.79 26.66 -7.14
C LYS A 112 5.50 26.40 -8.48
N SER A 113 6.45 25.49 -8.51
CA SER A 113 7.14 25.08 -9.73
C SER A 113 6.18 24.37 -10.70
N ALA A 114 5.34 23.45 -10.21
CA ALA A 114 4.35 22.74 -11.00
C ALA A 114 3.25 23.72 -11.51
N ASP A 115 2.72 24.57 -10.64
CA ASP A 115 1.74 25.60 -11.00
C ASP A 115 2.25 26.56 -12.08
N ASN A 116 3.51 26.97 -12.00
CA ASN A 116 4.12 27.84 -12.99
C ASN A 116 4.23 27.16 -14.36
N ARG A 117 4.53 25.87 -14.41
CA ARG A 117 4.52 25.10 -15.67
C ARG A 117 3.11 24.97 -16.22
N ALA A 118 2.12 24.69 -15.38
CA ALA A 118 0.73 24.65 -15.80
C ALA A 118 0.26 25.99 -16.39
N ARG A 119 0.56 27.11 -15.71
CA ARG A 119 0.28 28.47 -16.23
C ARG A 119 0.97 28.75 -17.54
N LEU A 120 2.20 28.29 -17.72
CA LEU A 120 2.94 28.44 -18.97
C LEU A 120 2.30 27.65 -20.10
N LEU A 121 1.82 26.41 -19.84
CA LEU A 121 1.05 25.63 -20.81
C LEU A 121 -0.22 26.35 -21.25
N ILE A 122 -0.97 26.92 -20.31
CA ILE A 122 -2.17 27.69 -20.60
C ILE A 122 -1.82 28.93 -21.45
N ALA A 123 -0.76 29.66 -21.09
CA ALA A 123 -0.32 30.83 -21.87
C ALA A 123 0.09 30.45 -23.29
N CYS A 124 0.84 29.36 -23.47
CA CYS A 124 1.17 28.83 -24.79
C CYS A 124 -0.08 28.43 -25.58
N SER A 125 -1.06 27.83 -24.92
CA SER A 125 -2.32 27.42 -25.54
C SER A 125 -3.11 28.63 -26.05
N VAL A 126 -3.22 29.68 -25.23
CA VAL A 126 -3.91 30.93 -25.64
C VAL A 126 -3.19 31.59 -26.82
N ILE A 127 -1.88 31.75 -26.74
CA ILE A 127 -1.08 32.34 -27.83
C ILE A 127 -1.20 31.52 -29.11
N GLY A 128 -1.09 30.19 -29.00
CA GLY A 128 -1.21 29.27 -30.13
C GLY A 128 -2.62 29.29 -30.73
N ALA A 129 -3.67 29.34 -29.93
CA ALA A 129 -5.05 29.42 -30.40
C ALA A 129 -5.31 30.73 -31.14
N ILE A 130 -4.80 31.86 -30.63
CA ILE A 130 -4.90 33.17 -31.29
C ILE A 130 -4.17 33.12 -32.64
N SER A 131 -2.94 32.64 -32.68
CA SER A 131 -2.13 32.55 -33.91
C SER A 131 -2.77 31.62 -34.92
N ALA A 132 -3.26 30.46 -34.49
CA ALA A 132 -3.94 29.48 -35.34
C ALA A 132 -5.24 30.01 -35.92
N GLY A 133 -6.01 30.80 -35.15
CA GLY A 133 -7.25 31.45 -35.58
C GLY A 133 -7.01 32.46 -36.68
N ILE A 134 -5.95 33.24 -36.56
CA ILE A 134 -5.58 34.24 -37.55
C ILE A 134 -5.12 33.60 -38.83
N ILE A 135 -4.35 32.49 -38.76
CA ILE A 135 -3.76 31.82 -39.93
C ILE A 135 -4.71 30.77 -40.53
N GLY A 136 -5.70 30.31 -39.77
CA GLY A 136 -6.62 29.25 -40.20
C GLY A 136 -6.03 27.82 -40.06
N ASN A 137 -5.12 27.58 -39.12
CA ASN A 137 -4.41 26.30 -38.96
C ASN A 137 -5.14 25.37 -37.96
N ALA A 138 -6.01 24.49 -38.47
CA ALA A 138 -6.80 23.57 -37.62
C ALA A 138 -5.95 22.58 -36.80
N VAL A 139 -4.81 22.14 -37.28
CA VAL A 139 -3.93 21.20 -36.59
C VAL A 139 -3.35 21.84 -35.31
N VAL A 140 -2.98 23.11 -35.38
CA VAL A 140 -2.48 23.84 -34.20
C VAL A 140 -3.56 23.96 -33.14
N TYR A 141 -4.82 24.15 -33.50
CA TYR A 141 -5.93 24.19 -32.55
C TYR A 141 -6.03 22.91 -31.71
N ILE A 142 -5.90 21.76 -32.35
CA ILE A 142 -5.96 20.47 -31.64
C ILE A 142 -4.82 20.36 -30.64
N ILE A 143 -3.61 20.72 -31.05
CA ILE A 143 -2.41 20.63 -30.17
C ILE A 143 -2.54 21.59 -28.98
N VAL A 144 -2.94 22.82 -29.23
CA VAL A 144 -3.06 23.81 -28.13
C VAL A 144 -4.25 23.52 -27.21
N ALA A 145 -5.30 22.87 -27.71
CA ALA A 145 -6.39 22.37 -26.87
C ALA A 145 -5.90 21.29 -25.87
N ILE A 146 -5.03 20.41 -26.34
CA ILE A 146 -4.37 19.40 -25.48
C ILE A 146 -3.53 20.11 -24.39
N TYR A 147 -2.72 21.09 -24.74
CA TYR A 147 -1.92 21.85 -23.77
C TYR A 147 -2.77 22.63 -22.78
N MET A 148 -3.91 23.17 -23.23
CA MET A 148 -4.87 23.86 -22.38
C MET A 148 -5.47 22.90 -21.33
N GLU A 149 -5.91 21.72 -21.78
CA GLU A 149 -6.44 20.68 -20.90
C GLU A 149 -5.40 20.25 -19.86
N MET A 150 -4.17 19.99 -20.27
CA MET A 150 -3.08 19.63 -19.36
C MET A 150 -2.80 20.70 -18.30
N GLY A 151 -2.79 21.96 -18.71
CA GLY A 151 -2.60 23.08 -17.78
C GLY A 151 -3.78 23.29 -16.83
N LEU A 152 -5.01 23.22 -17.34
CA LEU A 152 -6.22 23.38 -16.55
C LEU A 152 -6.45 22.20 -15.60
N SER A 153 -6.23 20.97 -16.03
CA SER A 153 -6.35 19.79 -15.17
C SER A 153 -5.47 19.94 -13.94
N ARG A 154 -4.23 20.40 -14.11
CA ARG A 154 -3.30 20.60 -12.99
C ARG A 154 -3.70 21.74 -12.04
N LEU A 155 -4.32 22.81 -12.53
CA LEU A 155 -4.70 23.98 -11.71
C LEU A 155 -6.11 23.91 -11.13
N CYS A 156 -7.05 23.31 -11.86
CA CYS A 156 -8.49 23.42 -11.55
C CYS A 156 -9.10 22.12 -11.05
N PHE A 157 -8.58 20.95 -11.46
CA PHE A 157 -9.11 19.69 -10.99
C PHE A 157 -8.48 19.34 -9.63
N ARG A 158 -9.17 19.73 -8.59
CA ARG A 158 -9.03 19.12 -7.26
C ARG A 158 -10.01 17.98 -7.21
N LYS A 159 -9.59 16.80 -6.75
CA LYS A 159 -10.53 15.77 -6.35
C LYS A 159 -11.33 16.38 -5.18
N GLU A 160 -12.58 16.73 -5.43
CA GLU A 160 -13.50 16.90 -4.32
C GLU A 160 -13.54 15.56 -3.60
N SER A 161 -13.34 15.57 -2.29
CA SER A 161 -13.59 14.40 -1.48
C SER A 161 -14.99 13.89 -1.84
N ASP A 162 -15.10 12.63 -2.20
CA ASP A 162 -16.40 12.01 -2.47
C ASP A 162 -17.36 12.38 -1.33
N PRO A 163 -18.62 12.69 -1.64
CA PRO A 163 -19.58 13.02 -0.59
C PRO A 163 -19.61 11.82 0.37
N PHE A 164 -19.47 12.10 1.65
CA PHE A 164 -19.55 11.09 2.68
C PHE A 164 -20.95 10.45 2.62
N ILE A 165 -21.00 9.16 2.32
CA ILE A 165 -22.23 8.38 2.26
C ILE A 165 -22.21 7.44 3.44
N LEU A 166 -23.22 7.52 4.31
CA LEU A 166 -23.39 6.60 5.43
C LEU A 166 -23.55 5.16 4.90
N GLY A 167 -22.76 4.24 5.45
CA GLY A 167 -22.79 2.83 5.15
C GLY A 167 -23.50 2.00 6.21
N ASP A 168 -23.64 0.71 5.97
CA ASP A 168 -24.31 -0.21 6.93
C ASP A 168 -23.48 -0.41 8.21
N ASN A 169 -22.19 -0.09 8.16
CA ASN A 169 -21.25 -0.15 9.28
C ASN A 169 -21.10 1.18 10.05
N ASP A 170 -21.88 2.22 9.70
CA ASP A 170 -21.90 3.47 10.45
C ASP A 170 -22.80 3.36 11.69
N LEU A 171 -22.26 3.76 12.83
CA LEU A 171 -22.98 3.74 14.08
C LEU A 171 -23.96 4.91 14.17
N SER A 172 -25.24 4.64 14.45
CA SER A 172 -26.20 5.73 14.71
C SER A 172 -26.03 6.26 16.12
N LYS A 173 -26.03 7.57 16.28
CA LYS A 173 -25.89 8.25 17.59
C LYS A 173 -26.98 7.85 18.59
N GLU A 174 -28.18 7.52 18.11
CA GLU A 174 -29.32 7.10 18.92
C GLU A 174 -29.10 5.72 19.54
N LYS A 175 -28.42 4.81 18.80
CA LYS A 175 -28.16 3.44 19.25
C LYS A 175 -26.88 3.32 20.07
N TYR A 176 -25.89 4.20 19.80
CA TYR A 176 -24.56 4.20 20.42
C TYR A 176 -24.23 5.54 21.09
N PRO A 177 -25.12 6.08 21.97
CA PRO A 177 -24.96 7.42 22.52
C PRO A 177 -23.70 7.57 23.39
N TYR A 178 -23.24 6.52 24.03
CA TYR A 178 -22.07 6.58 24.91
C TYR A 178 -20.76 6.74 24.13
N LEU A 179 -20.58 5.98 23.06
CA LEU A 179 -19.41 6.11 22.19
C LEU A 179 -19.36 7.50 21.55
N TYR A 180 -20.51 8.00 21.08
CA TYR A 180 -20.58 9.37 20.54
C TYR A 180 -20.27 10.43 21.60
N GLN A 181 -20.80 10.29 22.83
CA GLN A 181 -20.50 11.20 23.92
C GLN A 181 -19.01 11.18 24.31
N MET A 182 -18.36 10.01 24.25
CA MET A 182 -16.92 9.88 24.48
C MET A 182 -16.13 10.61 23.39
N ALA A 183 -16.46 10.42 22.12
CA ALA A 183 -15.80 11.07 20.99
C ALA A 183 -16.04 12.60 21.02
N GLU A 184 -17.24 13.07 21.30
CA GLU A 184 -17.57 14.50 21.44
C GLU A 184 -16.80 15.15 22.59
N ARG A 185 -16.73 14.49 23.75
CA ARG A 185 -15.95 14.95 24.90
C ARG A 185 -14.47 15.10 24.56
N THR A 186 -13.92 14.19 23.75
CA THR A 186 -12.53 14.24 23.31
C THR A 186 -12.29 15.36 22.31
N ARG A 187 -13.17 15.49 21.31
CA ARG A 187 -13.15 16.59 20.35
C ARG A 187 -13.15 17.95 21.04
N ASP A 188 -14.06 18.12 22.03
CA ASP A 188 -14.23 19.38 22.74
C ASP A 188 -13.04 19.67 23.66
N ALA A 189 -12.44 18.66 24.30
CA ALA A 189 -11.24 18.80 25.14
C ALA A 189 -10.03 19.31 24.32
N LEU A 190 -9.94 18.94 23.04
CA LEU A 190 -8.89 19.38 22.15
C LEU A 190 -9.26 20.61 21.31
N HIS A 191 -10.47 21.18 21.52
CA HIS A 191 -10.96 22.35 20.82
C HIS A 191 -11.07 22.16 19.28
N CYS A 192 -11.31 20.95 18.82
CA CYS A 192 -11.63 20.64 17.44
C CYS A 192 -13.11 20.98 17.16
N SER A 193 -13.43 21.35 15.90
CA SER A 193 -14.77 21.74 15.50
C SER A 193 -15.28 20.96 14.31
N GLY A 194 -16.40 20.28 14.45
CA GLY A 194 -17.04 19.48 13.38
C GLY A 194 -17.98 18.42 13.98
N ASP A 195 -18.90 17.93 13.16
CA ASP A 195 -19.76 16.82 13.54
C ASP A 195 -18.97 15.51 13.47
N ILE A 196 -19.41 14.50 14.20
CA ILE A 196 -18.73 13.21 14.28
C ILE A 196 -19.61 12.13 13.65
N VAL A 197 -18.97 11.26 12.86
CA VAL A 197 -19.52 9.99 12.43
C VAL A 197 -18.54 8.89 12.86
N ILE A 198 -19.06 7.78 13.38
CA ILE A 198 -18.25 6.60 13.78
C ILE A 198 -18.61 5.47 12.82
N THR A 199 -17.61 5.02 12.05
CA THR A 199 -17.70 3.88 11.13
C THR A 199 -16.93 2.72 11.72
N VAL A 200 -17.53 1.54 11.82
CA VAL A 200 -16.85 0.35 12.34
C VAL A 200 -16.18 -0.42 11.21
N THR A 201 -14.95 -0.86 11.46
CA THR A 201 -14.15 -1.67 10.50
C THR A 201 -13.76 -3.01 11.13
N GLY A 202 -13.33 -3.98 10.30
CA GLY A 202 -12.86 -5.29 10.77
C GLY A 202 -11.47 -5.29 11.41
N GLU A 203 -10.75 -4.17 11.35
CA GLU A 203 -9.35 -4.07 11.76
C GLU A 203 -9.20 -3.95 13.30
N CYS A 204 -7.95 -4.03 13.79
CA CYS A 204 -7.57 -3.66 15.15
C CYS A 204 -6.83 -2.33 15.15
N ASN A 205 -7.49 -1.29 14.71
CA ASN A 205 -6.93 0.05 14.59
C ASN A 205 -8.00 1.10 14.85
N ILE A 206 -7.58 2.37 14.97
CA ILE A 206 -8.46 3.52 15.00
C ILE A 206 -7.83 4.62 14.15
N GLY A 207 -8.66 5.41 13.48
CA GLY A 207 -8.22 6.55 12.72
C GLY A 207 -9.30 7.61 12.63
N ILE A 208 -8.92 8.87 12.45
CA ILE A 208 -9.86 9.97 12.21
C ILE A 208 -9.51 10.66 10.90
N LYS A 209 -10.53 10.88 10.07
CA LYS A 209 -10.41 11.63 8.82
C LYS A 209 -11.42 12.78 8.81
N LYS A 210 -11.00 13.95 8.34
CA LYS A 210 -11.94 15.07 8.12
C LYS A 210 -12.50 15.00 6.71
N VAL A 211 -13.80 14.71 6.58
CA VAL A 211 -14.48 14.57 5.28
C VAL A 211 -15.68 15.51 5.25
N ALA A 212 -15.72 16.42 4.28
CA ALA A 212 -16.86 17.34 4.05
C ALA A 212 -17.38 18.08 5.30
N GLY A 213 -16.51 18.38 6.26
CA GLY A 213 -16.86 19.09 7.50
C GLY A 213 -17.20 18.19 8.70
N TYR A 214 -17.19 16.87 8.50
CA TYR A 214 -17.34 15.87 9.54
C TYR A 214 -15.97 15.27 9.93
N TYR A 215 -15.84 14.82 11.18
CA TYR A 215 -14.82 13.88 11.60
C TYR A 215 -15.36 12.45 11.45
N ASN A 216 -14.84 11.72 10.50
CA ASN A 216 -15.12 10.28 10.41
C ASN A 216 -14.10 9.52 11.24
N ILE A 217 -14.59 8.87 12.31
CA ILE A 217 -13.80 7.97 13.16
C ILE A 217 -13.96 6.56 12.61
N GLU A 218 -12.89 6.01 12.05
CA GLU A 218 -12.82 4.60 11.65
C GLU A 218 -12.41 3.79 12.89
N LEU A 219 -13.37 3.16 13.55
CA LEU A 219 -13.18 2.38 14.76
C LEU A 219 -13.10 0.90 14.43
N GLY A 220 -11.93 0.30 14.58
CA GLY A 220 -11.74 -1.13 14.41
C GLY A 220 -12.46 -1.94 15.49
N VAL A 221 -13.24 -2.92 15.09
CA VAL A 221 -14.05 -3.74 16.01
C VAL A 221 -13.18 -4.53 16.99
N MET A 222 -12.03 -5.03 16.54
CA MET A 222 -11.10 -5.75 17.41
C MET A 222 -10.56 -4.82 18.49
N LEU A 223 -10.15 -3.60 18.13
CA LEU A 223 -9.75 -2.57 19.10
C LEU A 223 -10.88 -2.26 20.06
N ALA A 224 -12.08 -1.96 19.55
CA ALA A 224 -13.25 -1.66 20.38
C ALA A 224 -13.56 -2.79 21.36
N GLY A 225 -13.38 -4.06 20.96
CA GLY A 225 -13.65 -5.24 21.77
C GLY A 225 -12.62 -5.54 22.84
N ILE A 226 -11.36 -5.13 22.65
CA ILE A 226 -10.28 -5.40 23.62
C ILE A 226 -10.02 -4.25 24.59
N GLU A 227 -10.34 -3.01 24.21
CA GLU A 227 -10.07 -1.82 25.01
C GLU A 227 -11.14 -1.58 26.09
N SER A 228 -10.72 -1.16 27.27
CA SER A 228 -11.62 -0.62 28.29
C SER A 228 -12.06 0.80 27.93
N GLU A 229 -13.05 1.33 28.66
CA GLU A 229 -13.57 2.69 28.47
C GLU A 229 -12.49 3.76 28.49
N ASP A 230 -11.59 3.73 29.49
CA ASP A 230 -10.53 4.71 29.66
C ASP A 230 -9.42 4.55 28.61
N GLU A 231 -9.16 3.32 28.16
CA GLU A 231 -8.20 3.02 27.12
C GLU A 231 -8.70 3.54 25.77
N LEU A 232 -9.94 3.25 25.40
CA LEU A 232 -10.54 3.74 24.16
C LEU A 232 -10.64 5.28 24.15
N PHE A 233 -10.97 5.88 25.31
CA PHE A 233 -10.93 7.33 25.45
C PHE A 233 -9.53 7.92 25.19
N ALA A 234 -8.49 7.26 25.67
CA ALA A 234 -7.12 7.66 25.39
C ALA A 234 -6.80 7.57 23.89
N MET A 235 -7.23 6.51 23.20
CA MET A 235 -7.03 6.38 21.76
C MET A 235 -7.75 7.50 20.99
N PHE A 236 -8.98 7.86 21.37
CA PHE A 236 -9.66 9.01 20.79
C PHE A 236 -8.90 10.32 21.03
N LEU A 237 -8.27 10.53 22.20
CA LEU A 237 -7.43 11.70 22.44
C LEU A 237 -6.23 11.76 21.50
N HIS A 238 -5.61 10.63 21.25
CA HIS A 238 -4.49 10.51 20.32
C HIS A 238 -4.90 10.93 18.90
N GLU A 239 -5.98 10.35 18.39
CA GLU A 239 -6.45 10.61 17.03
C GLU A 239 -6.92 12.06 16.83
N PHE A 240 -7.69 12.60 17.79
CA PHE A 240 -8.07 14.00 17.71
C PHE A 240 -6.88 14.98 17.87
N ALA A 241 -5.80 14.56 18.53
CA ALA A 241 -4.58 15.37 18.59
C ALA A 241 -3.92 15.50 17.22
N HIS A 242 -3.92 14.45 16.40
CA HIS A 242 -3.49 14.54 15.00
C HIS A 242 -4.35 15.54 14.23
N MET A 243 -5.68 15.47 14.36
CA MET A 243 -6.58 16.39 13.68
C MET A 243 -6.35 17.85 14.10
N LYS A 244 -6.11 18.08 15.39
CA LYS A 244 -5.79 19.42 15.92
C LYS A 244 -4.47 19.95 15.34
N GLU A 245 -3.44 19.12 15.28
CA GLU A 245 -2.15 19.48 14.72
C GLU A 245 -2.29 19.84 13.23
N GLU A 246 -3.02 19.03 12.47
CA GLU A 246 -3.33 19.32 11.07
C GLU A 246 -4.07 20.65 10.86
N GLU A 247 -4.99 20.99 11.77
CA GLU A 247 -5.71 22.27 11.69
C GLU A 247 -4.86 23.49 12.07
N GLN A 248 -3.93 23.33 12.99
CA GLN A 248 -3.10 24.43 13.51
C GLN A 248 -1.84 24.68 12.68
N ASP A 249 -1.15 23.63 12.29
CA ASP A 249 0.18 23.74 11.67
C ASP A 249 0.13 23.75 10.15
N GLY A 250 -1.08 23.65 9.56
CA GLY A 250 -1.23 23.52 8.12
C GLY A 250 -0.67 22.23 7.55
N SER A 251 -0.52 21.20 8.37
CA SER A 251 -0.11 19.87 7.91
C SER A 251 -1.21 19.21 7.06
N GLY A 252 -2.46 19.67 7.15
CA GLY A 252 -3.48 19.45 6.13
C GLY A 252 -3.05 19.93 4.74
N ILE A 253 -2.10 20.87 4.65
CA ILE A 253 -1.42 21.26 3.42
C ILE A 253 -0.69 20.05 2.81
N GLU A 254 -0.09 19.19 3.61
CA GLU A 254 0.61 17.97 3.17
C GLU A 254 -0.37 16.97 2.55
N TYR A 255 -1.51 16.72 3.20
CA TYR A 255 -2.59 15.91 2.64
C TYR A 255 -3.18 16.54 1.37
N GLU A 256 -3.39 17.86 1.35
CA GLU A 256 -3.81 18.58 0.15
C GLU A 256 -2.78 18.47 -0.98
N TYR A 257 -1.46 18.53 -0.66
CA TYR A 257 -0.41 18.41 -1.67
C TYR A 257 -0.29 16.98 -2.18
N ARG A 258 -0.40 15.99 -1.31
CA ARG A 258 -0.42 14.57 -1.67
C ARG A 258 -1.58 14.30 -2.62
N ASN A 259 -2.78 14.71 -2.25
CA ASN A 259 -3.95 14.58 -3.11
C ASN A 259 -3.82 15.39 -4.40
N TRP A 260 -3.31 16.62 -4.33
CA TRP A 260 -3.14 17.45 -5.50
C TRP A 260 -2.09 16.90 -6.48
N LEU A 261 -0.98 16.37 -6.00
CA LEU A 261 0.09 15.81 -6.85
C LEU A 261 -0.22 14.40 -7.34
N LEU A 262 -0.86 13.56 -6.52
CA LEU A 262 -1.13 12.17 -6.86
C LEU A 262 -2.50 11.95 -7.52
N TYR A 263 -3.53 12.69 -7.09
CA TYR A 263 -4.90 12.45 -7.53
C TYR A 263 -5.46 13.52 -8.48
N GLY A 264 -4.88 14.69 -8.55
CA GLY A 264 -5.30 15.72 -9.52
C GLY A 264 -5.12 15.33 -10.99
N MET A 265 -4.53 14.14 -11.23
CA MET A 265 -4.24 13.61 -12.58
C MET A 265 -5.11 12.41 -12.97
N VAL A 266 -5.85 11.81 -12.04
CA VAL A 266 -6.48 10.49 -12.21
C VAL A 266 -7.70 10.46 -13.14
N GLU A 267 -8.31 11.60 -13.48
CA GLU A 267 -9.60 11.60 -14.18
C GLU A 267 -9.60 12.20 -15.60
N SER A 268 -8.44 12.57 -16.17
CA SER A 268 -8.39 13.07 -17.54
C SER A 268 -8.07 11.96 -18.54
N ASN A 269 -8.72 11.96 -19.71
CA ASN A 269 -8.39 11.04 -20.82
C ASN A 269 -6.95 11.23 -21.36
N LEU A 270 -6.23 12.25 -20.91
CA LEU A 270 -4.87 12.59 -21.25
C LEU A 270 -3.89 12.44 -20.08
N GLN A 271 -4.30 11.71 -19.03
CA GLN A 271 -3.55 11.51 -17.79
C GLN A 271 -2.07 11.19 -18.02
N ALA A 272 -1.77 10.18 -18.83
CA ALA A 272 -0.38 9.77 -19.08
C ALA A 272 0.49 10.90 -19.71
N ILE A 273 -0.11 11.74 -20.56
CA ILE A 273 0.60 12.86 -21.18
C ILE A 273 0.78 14.00 -20.17
N THR A 274 -0.24 14.23 -19.34
CA THR A 274 -0.19 15.24 -18.28
C THR A 274 0.85 14.89 -17.22
N GLU A 275 0.89 13.64 -16.79
CA GLU A 275 1.92 13.10 -15.88
C GLU A 275 3.33 13.31 -16.43
N TRP A 276 3.55 13.04 -17.71
CA TRP A 276 4.85 13.23 -18.32
C TRP A 276 5.33 14.68 -18.28
N MET A 277 4.43 15.63 -18.42
CA MET A 277 4.78 17.05 -18.37
C MET A 277 5.22 17.51 -16.97
N PHE A 278 4.69 16.88 -15.90
CA PHE A 278 4.98 17.21 -14.50
C PHE A 278 5.93 16.22 -13.81
N LEU A 279 6.36 15.19 -14.52
CA LEU A 279 7.14 14.05 -14.00
C LEU A 279 8.34 14.42 -13.11
N TYR A 280 9.03 15.53 -13.42
CA TYR A 280 10.13 15.99 -12.57
C TYR A 280 9.65 16.47 -11.21
N GLN A 281 8.58 17.27 -11.17
CA GLN A 281 8.02 17.79 -9.92
C GLN A 281 7.44 16.67 -9.08
N ASP A 282 6.75 15.72 -9.71
CA ASP A 282 6.14 14.59 -9.03
C ASP A 282 7.24 13.67 -8.45
N THR A 283 8.28 13.34 -9.20
CA THR A 283 9.43 12.56 -8.71
C THR A 283 10.16 13.29 -7.57
N ARG A 284 10.40 14.58 -7.75
CA ARG A 284 11.05 15.37 -6.72
C ARG A 284 10.21 15.45 -5.43
N TYR A 285 8.90 15.63 -5.57
CA TYR A 285 7.98 15.59 -4.44
C TYR A 285 8.06 14.28 -3.68
N GLN A 286 7.93 13.15 -4.36
CA GLN A 286 8.01 11.83 -3.73
C GLN A 286 9.31 11.64 -2.98
N CYS A 287 10.44 11.93 -3.65
CA CYS A 287 11.75 11.78 -3.02
C CYS A 287 11.95 12.71 -1.80
N GLU A 288 11.57 13.99 -1.91
CA GLU A 288 11.72 14.93 -0.81
C GLU A 288 10.68 14.70 0.30
N PHE A 289 9.50 14.16 -0.05
CA PHE A 289 8.49 13.75 0.92
C PHE A 289 8.98 12.56 1.74
N GLU A 290 9.41 11.47 1.10
CA GLU A 290 9.99 10.31 1.77
C GLU A 290 11.13 10.68 2.72
N LEU A 291 11.95 11.67 2.32
CA LEU A 291 13.09 12.12 3.10
C LEU A 291 12.69 12.74 4.46
N TYR A 292 11.61 13.54 4.48
CA TYR A 292 11.18 14.27 5.67
C TYR A 292 10.03 13.61 6.42
N GLU A 293 9.14 12.89 5.74
CA GLU A 293 7.98 12.23 6.34
C GLU A 293 8.39 11.29 7.45
N TYR A 294 9.44 10.54 7.19
CA TYR A 294 9.99 9.56 8.11
C TYR A 294 10.39 10.13 9.48
N ALA A 295 10.96 11.33 9.50
CA ALA A 295 11.34 11.99 10.74
C ALA A 295 10.17 12.77 11.36
N SER A 296 9.30 13.39 10.54
CA SER A 296 8.17 14.17 11.04
C SER A 296 7.04 13.29 11.57
N SER A 297 6.76 12.14 10.97
CA SER A 297 5.75 11.19 11.45
C SER A 297 6.03 10.73 12.88
N LEU A 298 7.29 10.38 13.19
CA LEU A 298 7.69 10.02 14.53
C LEU A 298 7.34 11.11 15.55
N MET A 299 7.65 12.37 15.22
CA MET A 299 7.40 13.48 16.14
C MET A 299 5.92 13.79 16.29
N LYS A 300 5.12 13.66 15.23
CA LYS A 300 3.66 13.82 15.27
C LYS A 300 3.06 12.76 16.19
N GLU A 301 3.47 11.49 16.06
CA GLU A 301 3.03 10.41 16.93
C GLU A 301 3.36 10.69 18.41
N LEU A 302 4.62 11.06 18.71
CA LEU A 302 5.01 11.36 20.10
C LEU A 302 4.29 12.57 20.69
N LYS A 303 3.97 13.59 19.88
CA LYS A 303 3.13 14.72 20.30
C LYS A 303 1.68 14.31 20.55
N ALA A 304 1.13 13.47 19.68
CA ALA A 304 -0.22 12.93 19.86
C ALA A 304 -0.28 12.08 21.15
N ASP A 305 0.74 11.27 21.42
CA ASP A 305 0.86 10.53 22.68
C ASP A 305 0.87 11.45 23.91
N GLN A 306 1.56 12.59 23.82
CA GLN A 306 1.58 13.58 24.93
C GLN A 306 0.18 14.14 25.25
N SER A 307 -0.74 14.19 24.30
CA SER A 307 -2.14 14.58 24.53
C SER A 307 -2.85 13.64 25.53
N MET A 308 -2.41 12.40 25.60
CA MET A 308 -2.93 11.38 26.50
C MET A 308 -2.34 11.46 27.92
N ALA A 309 -1.48 12.45 28.22
CA ALA A 309 -0.76 12.55 29.51
C ALA A 309 -1.69 12.57 30.74
N SER A 310 -2.93 13.11 30.61
CA SER A 310 -3.93 13.13 31.68
C SER A 310 -4.47 11.75 32.03
N VAL A 311 -4.44 10.81 31.08
CA VAL A 311 -4.92 9.42 31.21
C VAL A 311 -3.80 8.42 30.90
N ARG A 312 -2.55 8.80 31.12
CA ARG A 312 -1.33 8.08 30.67
C ARG A 312 -1.30 6.58 31.02
N ARG A 313 -1.91 6.15 32.13
CA ARG A 313 -1.93 4.73 32.52
C ARG A 313 -2.87 3.92 31.61
N ALA A 314 -4.05 4.48 31.33
CA ALA A 314 -4.97 3.87 30.39
C ALA A 314 -4.38 3.89 28.97
N ALA A 315 -3.79 5.02 28.56
CA ALA A 315 -3.10 5.12 27.28
C ALA A 315 -2.01 4.06 27.12
N ALA A 316 -1.16 3.88 28.14
CA ALA A 316 -0.11 2.87 28.13
C ALA A 316 -0.68 1.44 28.05
N SER A 317 -1.76 1.16 28.77
CA SER A 317 -2.43 -0.14 28.75
C SER A 317 -3.04 -0.42 27.36
N GLY A 318 -3.68 0.56 26.74
CA GLY A 318 -4.22 0.44 25.39
C GLY A 318 -3.12 0.21 24.35
N LEU A 319 -2.04 1.01 24.37
CA LEU A 319 -0.90 0.79 23.48
C LEU A 319 -0.26 -0.61 23.64
N LEU A 320 -0.18 -1.12 24.86
CA LEU A 320 0.29 -2.49 25.12
C LEU A 320 -0.67 -3.53 24.54
N LYS A 321 -1.97 -3.35 24.68
CA LYS A 321 -2.96 -4.28 24.12
C LYS A 321 -2.94 -4.30 22.61
N LEU A 322 -2.81 -3.13 21.96
CA LEU A 322 -2.62 -3.04 20.52
C LEU A 322 -1.40 -3.84 20.07
N PHE A 323 -0.24 -3.59 20.68
CA PHE A 323 0.98 -4.32 20.37
C PHE A 323 0.80 -5.83 20.58
N TYR A 324 0.20 -6.25 21.69
CA TYR A 324 -0.04 -7.67 21.98
C TYR A 324 -1.03 -8.31 21.01
N PHE A 325 -1.98 -7.54 20.50
CA PHE A 325 -2.90 -8.03 19.48
C PHE A 325 -2.20 -8.21 18.12
N ASP A 326 -1.34 -7.28 17.75
CA ASP A 326 -0.55 -7.38 16.51
C ASP A 326 0.38 -8.60 16.55
N VAL A 327 1.08 -8.81 17.67
CA VAL A 327 1.92 -10.00 17.86
C VAL A 327 1.09 -11.28 17.79
N PHE A 328 -0.05 -11.33 18.46
CA PHE A 328 -0.98 -12.46 18.41
C PHE A 328 -1.44 -12.76 16.98
N SER A 329 -1.86 -11.73 16.24
CA SER A 329 -2.32 -11.88 14.86
C SER A 329 -1.21 -12.39 13.95
N TRP A 330 0.01 -11.88 14.10
CA TRP A 330 1.16 -12.34 13.35
C TRP A 330 1.53 -13.81 13.70
N GLU A 331 1.49 -14.18 14.97
CA GLU A 331 1.73 -15.56 15.41
C GLU A 331 0.70 -16.54 14.83
N GLU A 332 -0.57 -16.16 14.81
CA GLU A 332 -1.64 -17.01 14.25
C GLU A 332 -1.50 -17.17 12.74
N GLN A 333 -1.23 -16.09 12.01
CA GLN A 333 -0.94 -16.17 10.57
C GLN A 333 0.27 -17.05 10.26
N GLY A 334 1.31 -16.99 11.10
CA GLY A 334 2.52 -17.80 10.95
C GLY A 334 2.30 -19.30 11.14
N ASN A 335 1.18 -19.72 11.71
CA ASN A 335 0.86 -21.14 11.91
C ASN A 335 0.33 -21.86 10.67
N ASN A 336 0.03 -21.16 9.60
CA ASN A 336 -0.60 -21.63 8.35
C ASN A 336 -1.95 -22.37 8.56
N PHE A 337 -2.41 -22.53 9.80
CA PHE A 337 -3.68 -23.14 10.12
C PHE A 337 -4.71 -22.05 10.42
N ASP A 338 -5.71 -21.95 9.58
CA ASP A 338 -6.85 -21.08 9.83
C ASP A 338 -8.02 -21.92 10.40
N PRO A 339 -8.29 -21.83 11.70
CA PRO A 339 -9.37 -22.57 12.32
C PRO A 339 -10.75 -22.18 11.78
N LEU A 340 -10.85 -21.04 11.08
CA LEU A 340 -12.08 -20.54 10.47
C LEU A 340 -12.70 -21.54 9.51
N TYR A 341 -11.87 -22.22 8.69
CA TYR A 341 -12.33 -23.12 7.62
C TYR A 341 -12.43 -24.60 8.02
N ALA A 342 -12.00 -24.98 9.21
CA ALA A 342 -12.14 -26.34 9.72
C ALA A 342 -13.62 -26.75 9.93
N PRO A 343 -14.53 -25.93 10.48
CA PRO A 343 -15.95 -26.23 10.62
C PRO A 343 -16.67 -26.38 9.28
N LYS A 344 -17.85 -26.95 9.28
CA LYS A 344 -18.68 -27.09 8.06
C LYS A 344 -19.40 -25.79 7.67
N GLN A 345 -19.56 -24.87 8.61
CA GLN A 345 -20.20 -23.57 8.42
C GLN A 345 -19.40 -22.51 9.17
N PRO A 346 -19.38 -21.25 8.68
CA PRO A 346 -18.72 -20.17 9.40
C PRO A 346 -19.38 -19.91 10.75
N SER A 347 -18.60 -19.40 11.69
CA SER A 347 -19.17 -18.95 12.97
C SER A 347 -20.00 -17.68 12.74
N SER A 348 -21.17 -17.63 13.34
CA SER A 348 -21.99 -16.40 13.40
C SER A 348 -21.51 -15.42 14.48
N HIS A 349 -20.43 -15.75 15.20
CA HIS A 349 -19.85 -14.95 16.29
C HIS A 349 -18.33 -14.83 16.13
N PHE A 350 -17.86 -14.68 14.90
CA PHE A 350 -16.45 -14.71 14.55
C PHE A 350 -15.63 -13.66 15.34
N VAL A 351 -16.08 -12.41 15.34
CA VAL A 351 -15.40 -11.32 16.07
C VAL A 351 -15.35 -11.59 17.57
N THR A 352 -16.49 -11.96 18.13
CA THR A 352 -16.62 -12.26 19.57
C THR A 352 -15.72 -13.43 19.97
N GLU A 353 -15.65 -14.47 19.15
CA GLU A 353 -14.80 -15.64 19.39
C GLU A 353 -13.31 -15.29 19.28
N GLN A 354 -12.91 -14.49 18.31
CA GLN A 354 -11.53 -14.02 18.15
C GLN A 354 -11.07 -13.17 19.35
N ILE A 355 -11.88 -12.23 19.81
CA ILE A 355 -11.60 -11.42 20.99
C ILE A 355 -11.45 -12.32 22.24
N HIS A 356 -12.34 -13.29 22.40
CA HIS A 356 -12.26 -14.21 23.52
C HIS A 356 -11.01 -15.11 23.47
N TYR A 357 -10.66 -15.59 22.29
CA TYR A 357 -9.45 -16.39 22.07
C TYR A 357 -8.19 -15.57 22.37
N TRP A 358 -8.11 -14.34 21.87
CA TRP A 358 -7.03 -13.42 22.20
C TRP A 358 -6.89 -13.19 23.71
N GLN A 359 -7.99 -12.94 24.42
CA GLN A 359 -7.97 -12.76 25.87
C GLN A 359 -7.43 -13.97 26.61
N GLN A 360 -7.74 -15.18 26.14
CA GLN A 360 -7.16 -16.41 26.69
C GLN A 360 -5.65 -16.51 26.43
N GLN A 361 -5.19 -16.13 25.24
CA GLN A 361 -3.76 -16.12 24.93
C GLN A 361 -3.03 -15.02 25.70
N LEU A 362 -3.59 -13.83 25.82
CA LEU A 362 -3.03 -12.74 26.61
C LEU A 362 -2.75 -13.19 28.05
N SER A 363 -3.69 -13.89 28.70
CA SER A 363 -3.51 -14.37 30.06
C SER A 363 -2.33 -15.36 30.24
N LYS A 364 -1.90 -16.00 29.16
CA LYS A 364 -0.79 -16.97 29.14
C LYS A 364 0.53 -16.36 28.69
N ARG A 365 0.46 -15.39 27.77
CA ARG A 365 1.59 -14.93 26.97
C ARG A 365 2.00 -13.47 27.25
N GLU A 366 1.31 -12.75 28.16
CA GLU A 366 1.58 -11.33 28.45
C GLU A 366 3.07 -11.04 28.75
N ILE A 367 3.74 -11.94 29.47
CA ILE A 367 5.17 -11.77 29.82
C ILE A 367 6.04 -11.87 28.57
N ASP A 368 5.77 -12.84 27.72
CA ASP A 368 6.53 -13.07 26.49
C ASP A 368 6.38 -11.89 25.53
N TRP A 369 5.15 -11.44 25.30
CA TRP A 369 4.85 -10.31 24.44
C TRP A 369 5.41 -8.99 25.00
N ARG A 370 5.47 -8.83 26.32
CA ARG A 370 6.14 -7.70 26.96
C ARG A 370 7.64 -7.73 26.69
N ASN A 371 8.29 -8.88 26.81
CA ASN A 371 9.70 -9.01 26.48
C ASN A 371 9.96 -8.64 25.02
N LEU A 372 9.09 -9.06 24.09
CA LEU A 372 9.17 -8.69 22.70
C LEU A 372 9.11 -7.16 22.52
N MET A 373 8.13 -6.49 23.14
CA MET A 373 7.98 -5.04 23.11
C MET A 373 9.21 -4.30 23.65
N GLU A 374 9.83 -4.80 24.72
CA GLU A 374 11.03 -4.18 25.31
C GLU A 374 12.25 -4.26 24.40
N HIS A 375 12.29 -5.25 23.51
CA HIS A 375 13.40 -5.50 22.57
C HIS A 375 13.05 -5.12 21.13
N GLU A 376 11.83 -4.61 20.90
CA GLU A 376 11.40 -4.14 19.59
C GLU A 376 12.39 -3.13 19.01
N LEU A 377 12.73 -3.32 17.75
CA LEU A 377 13.66 -2.46 17.03
C LEU A 377 12.87 -1.57 16.06
N PRO A 378 13.14 -0.27 16.02
CA PRO A 378 12.53 0.60 15.03
C PRO A 378 13.00 0.14 13.64
N ALA A 379 12.07 -0.30 12.80
CA ALA A 379 12.36 -0.54 11.39
C ALA A 379 12.63 0.79 10.69
N GLN A 380 13.56 0.79 9.74
CA GLN A 380 13.90 2.02 9.00
C GLN A 380 12.74 2.52 8.14
N SER A 381 11.82 1.64 7.77
CA SER A 381 10.63 1.94 6.96
C SER A 381 9.39 2.32 7.76
N ASP A 382 9.41 2.17 9.11
CA ASP A 382 8.21 2.42 9.92
C ASP A 382 7.91 3.90 10.05
N SER A 383 6.71 4.30 9.68
CA SER A 383 6.17 5.63 9.92
C SER A 383 5.80 5.87 11.39
N HIS A 384 5.70 4.81 12.18
CA HIS A 384 5.34 4.87 13.60
C HIS A 384 6.54 4.60 14.52
N PRO A 385 6.61 5.22 15.71
CA PRO A 385 7.59 4.88 16.73
C PRO A 385 7.28 3.50 17.32
N THR A 386 8.30 2.83 17.86
CA THR A 386 8.07 1.59 18.60
C THR A 386 7.15 1.82 19.79
N THR A 387 6.41 0.80 20.19
CA THR A 387 5.53 0.87 21.38
C THR A 387 6.30 1.34 22.61
N LYS A 388 7.53 0.86 22.79
CA LYS A 388 8.42 1.32 23.84
C LYS A 388 8.68 2.83 23.80
N MET A 389 8.99 3.41 22.63
CA MET A 389 9.22 4.86 22.49
C MET A 389 7.96 5.66 22.84
N ARG A 390 6.77 5.18 22.47
CA ARG A 390 5.48 5.77 22.83
C ARG A 390 5.25 5.75 24.35
N LEU A 391 5.54 4.63 25.00
CA LEU A 391 5.43 4.48 26.46
C LEU A 391 6.45 5.39 27.19
N ASP A 392 7.67 5.50 26.69
CA ASP A 392 8.69 6.40 27.24
C ASP A 392 8.24 7.88 27.12
N ALA A 393 7.59 8.28 26.01
CA ALA A 393 7.01 9.61 25.82
C ALA A 393 5.88 9.93 26.83
N LEU A 394 5.17 8.91 27.31
CA LEU A 394 4.17 9.00 28.38
C LEU A 394 4.79 8.91 29.80
N TRP A 395 6.11 8.85 29.92
CA TRP A 395 6.86 8.64 31.16
C TRP A 395 6.41 7.38 31.93
N ILE A 396 6.12 6.31 31.21
CA ILE A 396 5.75 5.01 31.76
C ILE A 396 7.02 4.17 31.93
N THR A 397 7.25 3.72 33.15
CA THR A 397 8.39 2.85 33.52
C THR A 397 7.97 1.46 33.94
N SER A 398 6.65 1.22 34.09
CA SER A 398 6.08 -0.07 34.45
C SER A 398 5.03 -0.45 33.42
N TYR A 399 5.31 -1.50 32.66
CA TYR A 399 4.50 -1.99 31.54
C TYR A 399 3.45 -2.98 32.07
N GLN A 400 2.37 -2.45 32.65
CA GLN A 400 1.29 -3.25 33.24
C GLN A 400 -0.05 -2.83 32.64
N LEU A 401 -0.87 -3.82 32.32
CA LEU A 401 -2.24 -3.58 31.92
C LEU A 401 -3.06 -3.03 33.10
N VAL A 402 -3.92 -2.09 32.78
CA VAL A 402 -4.84 -1.50 33.81
C VAL A 402 -6.04 -2.41 33.98
N LYS A 403 -6.51 -2.51 35.22
CA LYS A 403 -7.76 -3.24 35.49
C LYS A 403 -8.92 -2.51 34.83
N ASP A 404 -9.70 -3.25 34.04
CA ASP A 404 -10.90 -2.73 33.40
C ASP A 404 -11.94 -2.31 34.45
N THR A 405 -12.28 -1.02 34.48
CA THR A 405 -13.28 -0.38 35.33
C THR A 405 -14.43 0.23 34.53
N SER A 406 -14.61 -0.20 33.29
CA SER A 406 -15.64 0.29 32.38
C SER A 406 -17.04 0.21 32.97
N CYS A 407 -17.85 1.23 32.69
CA CYS A 407 -19.24 1.25 33.13
C CYS A 407 -20.15 0.33 32.29
N ASP A 408 -21.31 -0.01 32.81
CA ASP A 408 -22.27 -0.91 32.16
C ASP A 408 -22.76 -0.34 30.80
N ALA A 409 -22.87 0.99 30.69
CA ALA A 409 -23.31 1.64 29.45
C ALA A 409 -22.28 1.43 28.33
N TYR A 410 -20.99 1.62 28.60
CA TYR A 410 -19.91 1.35 27.66
C TYR A 410 -19.90 -0.12 27.26
N ARG A 411 -19.90 -1.06 28.22
CA ARG A 411 -19.86 -2.50 27.94
C ARG A 411 -21.02 -2.97 27.08
N LYS A 412 -22.21 -2.38 27.29
CA LYS A 412 -23.38 -2.67 26.45
C LYS A 412 -23.18 -2.26 25.01
N GLU A 413 -22.63 -1.05 24.77
CA GLU A 413 -22.37 -0.56 23.40
C GLU A 413 -21.19 -1.28 22.77
N GLN A 414 -20.12 -1.55 23.53
CA GLN A 414 -18.99 -2.37 23.08
C GLN A 414 -19.47 -3.74 22.55
N LYS A 415 -20.30 -4.43 23.32
CA LYS A 415 -20.88 -5.71 22.91
C LYS A 415 -21.74 -5.56 21.64
N ALA A 416 -22.57 -4.51 21.58
CA ALA A 416 -23.43 -4.26 20.42
C ALA A 416 -22.63 -3.93 19.14
N VAL A 417 -21.44 -3.32 19.24
CA VAL A 417 -20.50 -3.10 18.13
C VAL A 417 -19.94 -4.44 17.63
N CYS A 418 -19.52 -5.32 18.55
CA CYS A 418 -19.04 -6.66 18.18
C CYS A 418 -20.13 -7.49 17.50
N GLU A 419 -21.37 -7.47 18.04
CA GLU A 419 -22.53 -8.17 17.47
C GLU A 419 -22.90 -7.65 16.07
N LEU A 420 -22.81 -6.32 15.83
CA LEU A 420 -23.03 -5.74 14.52
C LEU A 420 -22.01 -6.26 13.50
N MET A 421 -20.73 -6.29 13.88
CA MET A 421 -19.68 -6.78 12.97
C MET A 421 -19.72 -8.30 12.81
N ASP A 422 -20.11 -9.05 13.84
CA ASP A 422 -20.37 -10.48 13.71
C ASP A 422 -21.43 -10.75 12.62
N GLU A 423 -22.52 -9.96 12.58
CA GLU A 423 -23.57 -10.08 11.57
C GLU A 423 -23.06 -9.72 10.16
N LEU A 424 -22.34 -8.61 10.01
CA LEU A 424 -21.79 -8.15 8.72
C LEU A 424 -20.77 -9.14 8.16
N ILE A 425 -19.80 -9.56 8.97
CA ILE A 425 -18.77 -10.52 8.56
C ILE A 425 -19.38 -11.89 8.27
N TYR A 426 -20.37 -12.34 9.05
CA TYR A 426 -21.05 -13.60 8.78
C TYR A 426 -21.74 -13.61 7.41
N CYS A 427 -22.40 -12.50 7.04
CA CYS A 427 -23.03 -12.38 5.72
C CYS A 427 -21.99 -12.45 4.59
N GLU A 428 -20.89 -11.74 4.75
CA GLU A 428 -19.79 -11.73 3.77
C GLU A 428 -19.09 -13.09 3.68
N LEU A 429 -18.69 -13.67 4.80
CA LEU A 429 -18.06 -15.00 4.85
C LEU A 429 -18.94 -16.11 4.28
N ASN A 430 -20.24 -16.05 4.55
CA ASN A 430 -21.15 -17.13 4.15
C ASN A 430 -21.31 -17.25 2.64
N GLU A 431 -21.10 -16.16 1.88
CA GLU A 431 -21.19 -16.17 0.41
C GLU A 431 -20.07 -17.00 -0.23
N GLU A 432 -18.85 -16.94 0.31
CA GLU A 432 -17.66 -17.60 -0.26
C GLU A 432 -17.13 -18.76 0.60
N TYR A 433 -17.77 -19.05 1.74
CA TYR A 433 -17.24 -19.98 2.73
C TYR A 433 -16.97 -21.39 2.20
N GLU A 434 -17.90 -21.96 1.42
CA GLU A 434 -17.75 -23.32 0.90
C GLU A 434 -16.56 -23.42 -0.06
N GLU A 435 -16.34 -22.40 -0.89
CA GLU A 435 -15.23 -22.35 -1.85
C GLU A 435 -13.89 -22.18 -1.12
N ASN A 436 -13.81 -21.20 -0.22
CA ASN A 436 -12.62 -20.98 0.61
C ASN A 436 -12.31 -22.20 1.50
N ARG A 437 -13.31 -22.83 2.12
CA ARG A 437 -13.13 -24.05 2.89
C ARG A 437 -12.63 -25.21 2.05
N LYS A 438 -13.10 -25.33 0.82
CA LYS A 438 -12.60 -26.34 -0.11
C LYS A 438 -11.13 -26.17 -0.36
N GLU A 439 -10.67 -24.96 -0.67
CA GLU A 439 -9.28 -24.64 -0.99
C GLU A 439 -8.38 -24.68 0.24
N GLN A 440 -8.82 -24.06 1.36
CA GLN A 440 -7.98 -23.87 2.54
C GLN A 440 -7.93 -25.09 3.48
N TYR A 441 -8.92 -25.98 3.41
CA TYR A 441 -9.00 -27.11 4.34
C TYR A 441 -9.21 -28.47 3.68
N LEU A 442 -10.21 -28.60 2.77
CA LEU A 442 -10.59 -29.92 2.26
C LEU A 442 -9.60 -30.46 1.22
N GLU A 443 -9.07 -29.62 0.34
CA GLU A 443 -8.06 -30.04 -0.65
C GLU A 443 -6.74 -30.40 -0.01
N PRO A 444 -6.17 -29.60 0.92
CA PRO A 444 -5.00 -30.01 1.71
C PRO A 444 -5.21 -31.32 2.47
N TYR A 445 -6.36 -31.48 3.12
CA TYR A 445 -6.67 -32.72 3.82
C TYR A 445 -6.71 -33.93 2.88
N LYS A 446 -7.31 -33.78 1.71
CA LYS A 446 -7.34 -34.82 0.67
C LYS A 446 -5.94 -35.16 0.16
N GLN A 447 -5.10 -34.16 -0.08
CA GLN A 447 -3.69 -34.32 -0.49
C GLN A 447 -2.92 -35.16 0.54
N ILE A 448 -3.09 -34.86 1.82
CA ILE A 448 -2.46 -35.63 2.92
C ILE A 448 -2.94 -37.09 2.92
N GLN A 449 -4.25 -37.33 2.71
CA GLN A 449 -4.77 -38.72 2.67
C GLN A 449 -4.19 -39.48 1.49
N GLU A 450 -4.15 -38.89 0.31
CA GLU A 450 -3.55 -39.52 -0.88
C GLU A 450 -2.08 -39.82 -0.69
N TRP A 451 -1.33 -38.94 -0.02
CA TRP A 451 0.06 -39.16 0.31
C TRP A 451 0.23 -40.30 1.34
N LYS A 452 -0.63 -40.35 2.36
CA LYS A 452 -0.67 -41.46 3.34
C LYS A 452 -0.95 -42.81 2.66
N ASP A 453 -1.93 -42.83 1.75
CA ASP A 453 -2.33 -44.06 1.02
C ASP A 453 -1.24 -44.56 0.06
N LYS A 454 -0.41 -43.66 -0.49
CA LYS A 454 0.78 -44.03 -1.31
C LYS A 454 1.96 -44.50 -0.48
N GLY A 455 1.84 -44.67 0.82
CA GLY A 455 2.92 -45.08 1.71
C GLY A 455 3.89 -43.97 2.10
N GLN A 456 3.45 -42.72 2.06
CA GLN A 456 4.19 -41.53 2.48
C GLN A 456 5.57 -41.39 1.78
N PRO A 457 5.66 -41.42 0.45
CA PRO A 457 6.95 -41.26 -0.24
C PRO A 457 7.50 -39.84 -0.04
N ILE A 458 8.84 -39.73 0.05
CA ILE A 458 9.50 -38.41 -0.01
C ILE A 458 9.96 -38.22 -1.46
N LEU A 459 9.21 -37.40 -2.17
CA LEU A 459 9.55 -36.97 -3.51
C LEU A 459 10.15 -35.55 -3.44
N GLN A 460 11.33 -35.36 -4.02
CA GLN A 460 12.13 -34.14 -3.90
C GLN A 460 11.36 -32.84 -4.25
N HIS A 461 10.38 -32.94 -5.12
CA HIS A 461 9.58 -31.81 -5.62
C HIS A 461 8.17 -31.70 -5.00
N GLU A 462 7.75 -32.66 -4.17
CA GLU A 462 6.39 -32.69 -3.61
C GLU A 462 6.35 -32.52 -2.08
N TYR A 463 7.47 -32.72 -1.37
CA TYR A 463 7.46 -32.73 0.09
C TYR A 463 7.07 -31.37 0.69
N ALA A 464 7.44 -30.25 0.04
CA ALA A 464 7.09 -28.91 0.49
C ALA A 464 5.57 -28.72 0.52
N GLY A 465 4.88 -29.08 -0.57
CA GLY A 465 3.41 -29.02 -0.62
C GLY A 465 2.73 -29.92 0.42
N ILE A 466 3.32 -31.06 0.77
CA ILE A 466 2.79 -31.91 1.87
C ILE A 466 3.03 -31.26 3.24
N LEU A 467 4.19 -30.62 3.45
CA LEU A 467 4.45 -29.85 4.68
C LEU A 467 3.45 -28.73 4.86
N ASP A 468 3.21 -27.97 3.80
CA ASP A 468 2.24 -26.87 3.83
C ASP A 468 0.83 -27.38 4.09
N ALA A 469 0.42 -28.45 3.41
CA ALA A 469 -0.87 -29.08 3.65
C ALA A 469 -1.03 -29.57 5.10
N LEU A 470 0.01 -30.18 5.69
CA LEU A 470 -0.01 -30.65 7.09
C LEU A 470 -0.16 -29.48 8.05
N LEU A 471 0.57 -28.38 7.83
CA LEU A 471 0.45 -27.17 8.65
C LEU A 471 -0.92 -26.52 8.48
N GLN A 472 -1.43 -26.44 7.24
CA GLN A 472 -2.70 -25.81 6.91
C GLN A 472 -3.91 -26.53 7.55
N VAL A 473 -3.82 -27.85 7.78
CA VAL A 473 -4.85 -28.59 8.53
C VAL A 473 -4.54 -28.74 10.02
N GLY A 474 -3.45 -28.15 10.51
CA GLY A 474 -3.05 -28.18 11.93
C GLY A 474 -2.34 -29.46 12.37
N GLU A 475 -1.90 -30.36 11.46
CA GLU A 475 -1.16 -31.59 11.79
C GLU A 475 0.35 -31.31 12.04
N VAL A 476 0.68 -30.42 12.98
CA VAL A 476 2.03 -29.90 13.25
C VAL A 476 3.03 -31.01 13.60
N GLU A 477 2.64 -32.03 14.40
CA GLU A 477 3.53 -33.14 14.77
C GLU A 477 3.88 -34.01 13.55
N ALA A 478 2.94 -34.23 12.65
CA ALA A 478 3.21 -34.94 11.40
C ALA A 478 4.14 -34.15 10.49
N ALA A 479 3.99 -32.80 10.44
CA ALA A 479 4.90 -31.94 9.72
C ALA A 479 6.33 -32.01 10.28
N LEU A 480 6.53 -31.98 11.60
CA LEU A 480 7.85 -32.15 12.21
C LEU A 480 8.50 -33.50 11.88
N LEU A 481 7.72 -34.58 11.93
CA LEU A 481 8.23 -35.91 11.57
C LEU A 481 8.64 -35.98 10.09
N LEU A 482 7.89 -35.32 9.21
CA LEU A 482 8.24 -35.21 7.80
C LEU A 482 9.50 -34.38 7.60
N CYS A 483 9.64 -33.22 8.28
CA CYS A 483 10.85 -32.40 8.26
C CYS A 483 12.08 -33.24 8.65
N ASP A 484 12.01 -34.00 9.76
CA ASP A 484 13.11 -34.83 10.23
C ASP A 484 13.52 -35.91 9.22
N ARG A 485 12.55 -36.48 8.51
CA ARG A 485 12.82 -37.46 7.44
C ARG A 485 13.46 -36.79 6.24
N VAL A 486 12.93 -35.66 5.76
CA VAL A 486 13.44 -34.91 4.62
C VAL A 486 14.87 -34.44 4.87
N ILE A 487 15.15 -33.85 6.03
CA ILE A 487 16.50 -33.41 6.43
C ILE A 487 17.51 -34.57 6.46
N ARG A 488 17.08 -35.73 6.87
CA ARG A 488 17.96 -36.92 6.95
C ARG A 488 18.19 -37.59 5.59
N GLU A 489 17.18 -37.59 4.71
CA GLU A 489 17.18 -38.41 3.49
C GLU A 489 17.56 -37.59 2.23
N LEU A 490 17.44 -36.23 2.25
CA LEU A 490 17.73 -35.40 1.12
C LEU A 490 18.93 -34.45 1.38
N PRO A 491 19.64 -34.02 0.31
CA PRO A 491 20.71 -33.02 0.41
C PRO A 491 20.21 -31.67 0.96
N PRO A 492 21.10 -30.89 1.61
CA PRO A 492 20.71 -29.60 2.22
C PRO A 492 20.04 -28.61 1.25
N GLU A 493 20.50 -28.54 0.01
CA GLU A 493 19.96 -27.64 -1.01
C GLU A 493 18.51 -27.97 -1.38
N ILE A 494 18.14 -29.26 -1.27
CA ILE A 494 16.78 -29.73 -1.55
C ILE A 494 15.94 -29.68 -0.27
N SER A 495 16.51 -29.92 0.90
CA SER A 495 15.80 -29.94 2.19
C SER A 495 15.71 -28.58 2.88
N ALA A 496 16.15 -27.48 2.23
CA ALA A 496 16.16 -26.15 2.81
C ALA A 496 14.79 -25.71 3.37
N TYR A 497 13.71 -26.00 2.66
CA TYR A 497 12.35 -25.68 3.13
C TYR A 497 11.94 -26.49 4.36
N ALA A 498 12.41 -27.73 4.50
CA ALA A 498 12.16 -28.52 5.71
C ALA A 498 12.94 -27.98 6.93
N TYR A 499 14.18 -27.49 6.73
CA TYR A 499 14.92 -26.77 7.77
C TYR A 499 14.16 -25.53 8.22
N PHE A 500 13.68 -24.71 7.28
CA PHE A 500 12.90 -23.50 7.55
C PHE A 500 11.62 -23.82 8.32
N THR A 501 10.79 -24.73 7.82
CA THR A 501 9.52 -25.14 8.44
C THR A 501 9.73 -25.67 9.85
N LYS A 502 10.73 -26.53 10.03
CA LYS A 502 11.07 -27.06 11.37
C LYS A 502 11.52 -25.93 12.30
N GLY A 503 12.35 -25.01 11.80
CA GLY A 503 12.78 -23.82 12.56
C GLY A 503 11.60 -23.00 13.03
N ARG A 504 10.66 -22.65 12.14
CA ARG A 504 9.42 -21.93 12.49
C ARG A 504 8.61 -22.61 13.59
N ILE A 505 8.38 -23.91 13.47
CA ILE A 505 7.66 -24.69 14.48
C ILE A 505 8.39 -24.65 15.83
N LEU A 506 9.72 -24.74 15.83
CA LEU A 506 10.53 -24.70 17.07
C LEU A 506 10.52 -23.28 17.70
N ILE A 507 10.51 -22.21 16.91
CA ILE A 507 10.30 -20.83 17.40
C ILE A 507 9.02 -20.75 18.23
N ARG A 508 7.91 -21.31 17.73
CA ARG A 508 6.61 -21.32 18.44
C ARG A 508 6.65 -22.17 19.75
N ARG A 509 7.71 -22.97 19.93
CA ARG A 509 7.99 -23.80 21.12
C ARG A 509 9.11 -23.25 22.00
N TYR A 510 9.62 -22.04 21.69
CA TYR A 510 10.73 -21.38 22.39
C TYR A 510 12.03 -22.20 22.40
N ASP A 511 12.28 -22.97 21.35
CA ASP A 511 13.47 -23.80 21.22
C ASP A 511 14.55 -23.07 20.42
N GLU A 512 15.65 -22.69 21.08
CA GLU A 512 16.76 -21.95 20.49
C GLU A 512 17.45 -22.66 19.32
N ARG A 513 17.26 -23.97 19.17
CA ARG A 513 17.76 -24.72 18.01
C ARG A 513 17.14 -24.24 16.69
N ALA A 514 16.03 -23.53 16.76
CA ALA A 514 15.37 -22.91 15.63
C ALA A 514 16.28 -21.99 14.83
N ILE A 515 17.10 -21.17 15.50
CA ILE A 515 17.99 -20.19 14.88
C ILE A 515 18.95 -20.87 13.90
N GLU A 516 19.63 -21.94 14.36
CA GLU A 516 20.57 -22.67 13.51
C GLU A 516 19.87 -23.32 12.31
N LEU A 517 18.67 -23.89 12.50
CA LEU A 517 17.91 -24.51 11.42
C LEU A 517 17.51 -23.47 10.35
N ILE A 518 17.10 -22.28 10.77
CA ILE A 518 16.73 -21.22 9.82
C ILE A 518 17.97 -20.70 9.09
N TYR A 519 19.12 -20.54 9.77
CA TYR A 519 20.34 -20.17 9.07
C TYR A 519 20.75 -21.23 8.03
N GLN A 520 20.65 -22.52 8.34
CA GLN A 520 20.87 -23.59 7.38
C GLN A 520 19.90 -23.52 6.19
N ALA A 521 18.64 -23.18 6.43
CA ALA A 521 17.68 -22.97 5.35
C ALA A 521 18.08 -21.79 4.45
N ILE A 522 18.45 -20.65 5.03
CA ILE A 522 18.87 -19.43 4.30
C ILE A 522 20.15 -19.69 3.47
N GLU A 523 21.13 -20.40 4.04
CA GLU A 523 22.39 -20.71 3.36
C GLU A 523 22.19 -21.61 2.14
N ASN A 524 21.21 -22.48 2.18
CA ASN A 524 20.93 -23.45 1.12
C ASN A 524 19.84 -23.01 0.13
N ASN A 525 19.01 -22.00 0.47
CA ASN A 525 18.00 -21.42 -0.42
C ASN A 525 17.87 -19.91 -0.20
N SER A 526 18.36 -19.13 -1.14
CA SER A 526 18.34 -17.65 -1.06
C SER A 526 16.94 -17.05 -1.05
N ASN A 527 15.91 -17.76 -1.53
CA ASN A 527 14.53 -17.28 -1.50
C ASN A 527 13.96 -17.25 -0.08
N LEU A 528 14.55 -18.01 0.85
CA LEU A 528 14.14 -18.04 2.25
C LEU A 528 14.80 -16.96 3.11
N ILE A 529 15.68 -16.12 2.55
CA ILE A 529 16.47 -15.15 3.32
C ILE A 529 15.57 -14.17 4.06
N GLN A 530 14.62 -13.52 3.38
CA GLN A 530 13.74 -12.53 4.00
C GLN A 530 12.91 -13.18 5.12
N ASN A 531 12.13 -14.20 4.79
CA ASN A 531 11.27 -14.89 5.75
C ASN A 531 12.06 -15.48 6.92
N GLY A 532 13.24 -16.03 6.64
CA GLY A 532 14.10 -16.58 7.68
C GLY A 532 14.67 -15.52 8.62
N LEU A 533 15.08 -14.36 8.08
CA LEU A 533 15.55 -13.24 8.90
C LEU A 533 14.43 -12.65 9.76
N ASP A 534 13.21 -12.56 9.24
CA ASP A 534 12.05 -12.07 9.99
C ASP A 534 11.74 -13.01 11.18
N GLU A 535 11.74 -14.33 10.97
CA GLU A 535 11.55 -15.31 12.04
C GLU A 535 12.69 -15.28 13.08
N ILE A 536 13.96 -15.13 12.66
CA ILE A 536 15.09 -15.02 13.59
C ILE A 536 14.99 -13.71 14.40
N GLY A 537 14.70 -12.59 13.74
CA GLY A 537 14.55 -11.29 14.39
C GLY A 537 13.48 -11.31 15.46
N TYR A 538 12.32 -11.83 15.12
CA TYR A 538 11.22 -12.04 16.07
C TYR A 538 11.66 -12.89 17.27
N PHE A 539 12.24 -14.04 17.01
CA PHE A 539 12.63 -14.97 18.07
C PHE A 539 13.74 -14.43 18.98
N CYS A 540 14.73 -13.75 18.40
CA CYS A 540 15.79 -13.11 19.19
C CYS A 540 15.26 -11.99 20.11
N CYS A 541 14.28 -11.23 19.65
CA CYS A 541 13.59 -10.26 20.51
C CYS A 541 12.84 -10.96 21.64
N LEU A 542 12.10 -12.02 21.31
CA LEU A 542 11.29 -12.79 22.26
C LEU A 542 12.11 -13.39 23.42
N ILE A 543 13.27 -13.97 23.10
CA ILE A 543 14.17 -14.59 24.10
C ILE A 543 15.23 -13.63 24.66
N GLY A 544 15.29 -12.37 24.18
CA GLY A 544 16.25 -11.37 24.61
C GLY A 544 17.70 -11.65 24.19
N ASN A 545 17.92 -12.41 23.11
CA ASN A 545 19.27 -12.76 22.62
C ASN A 545 19.90 -11.60 21.80
N ARG A 546 20.53 -10.64 22.50
CA ARG A 546 21.12 -9.44 21.90
C ARG A 546 22.21 -9.71 20.88
N ALA A 547 23.05 -10.73 21.10
CA ALA A 547 24.16 -11.05 20.22
C ALA A 547 23.67 -11.50 18.83
N GLU A 548 22.69 -12.43 18.80
CA GLU A 548 22.06 -12.84 17.55
C GLU A 548 21.22 -11.73 16.92
N LEU A 549 20.61 -10.87 17.72
CA LEU A 549 19.88 -9.71 17.24
C LEU A 549 20.76 -8.71 16.47
N GLU A 550 21.99 -8.48 16.93
CA GLU A 550 22.96 -7.65 16.22
C GLU A 550 23.42 -8.30 14.91
N ARG A 551 23.63 -9.61 14.92
CA ARG A 551 23.96 -10.38 13.71
C ARG A 551 22.82 -10.32 12.69
N TYR A 552 21.60 -10.54 13.14
CA TYR A 552 20.39 -10.40 12.34
C TYR A 552 20.28 -9.00 11.71
N ARG A 553 20.45 -7.93 12.50
CA ARG A 553 20.38 -6.55 12.00
C ARG A 553 21.32 -6.31 10.82
N LYS A 554 22.57 -6.73 10.99
CA LYS A 554 23.56 -6.55 9.94
C LYS A 554 23.15 -7.26 8.65
N MET A 555 22.67 -8.51 8.76
CA MET A 555 22.21 -9.27 7.61
C MET A 555 20.94 -8.66 6.97
N ALA A 556 20.01 -8.19 7.79
CA ALA A 556 18.78 -7.54 7.32
C ALA A 556 19.07 -6.20 6.60
N ASP A 557 19.98 -5.38 7.14
CA ASP A 557 20.39 -4.12 6.51
C ASP A 557 21.10 -4.37 5.16
N GLU A 558 22.00 -5.36 5.09
CA GLU A 558 22.68 -5.75 3.85
C GLU A 558 21.66 -6.26 2.81
N LEU A 559 20.69 -7.05 3.25
CA LEU A 559 19.64 -7.58 2.38
C LEU A 559 18.69 -6.48 1.88
N MET A 560 18.26 -5.55 2.76
CA MET A 560 17.40 -4.43 2.36
C MET A 560 18.06 -3.54 1.31
N GLN A 561 19.34 -3.20 1.49
CA GLN A 561 20.09 -2.43 0.48
C GLN A 561 20.16 -3.15 -0.87
N LYS A 562 20.36 -4.46 -0.84
CA LYS A 562 20.44 -5.28 -2.06
C LYS A 562 19.08 -5.45 -2.74
N ASN A 563 18.05 -5.76 -1.97
CA ASN A 563 16.71 -6.07 -2.50
C ASN A 563 16.00 -4.83 -3.06
N GLU A 564 16.13 -3.66 -2.41
CA GLU A 564 15.45 -2.42 -2.86
C GLU A 564 15.82 -2.09 -4.31
N ASP A 565 17.08 -2.26 -4.70
CA ASP A 565 17.54 -2.03 -6.06
C ASP A 565 17.14 -3.16 -7.03
N GLU A 566 17.21 -4.40 -6.60
CA GLU A 566 16.92 -5.58 -7.44
C GLU A 566 15.42 -5.74 -7.71
N TYR A 567 14.56 -5.64 -6.70
CA TYR A 567 13.10 -5.72 -6.87
C TYR A 567 12.55 -4.56 -7.71
N ARG A 568 13.06 -3.34 -7.50
CA ARG A 568 12.70 -2.20 -8.35
C ARG A 568 13.05 -2.45 -9.82
N GLN A 569 14.20 -3.07 -10.08
CA GLN A 569 14.63 -3.41 -11.44
C GLN A 569 13.80 -4.55 -12.05
N LEU A 570 13.38 -5.55 -11.27
CA LEU A 570 12.57 -6.67 -11.77
C LEU A 570 11.16 -6.24 -12.19
N GLY A 571 10.55 -5.27 -11.50
CA GLY A 571 9.20 -4.76 -11.78
C GLY A 571 9.09 -3.82 -12.98
N ILE A 572 10.20 -3.43 -13.63
CA ILE A 572 10.23 -2.45 -14.73
C ILE A 572 10.92 -3.06 -15.95
N LEU A 573 10.37 -2.85 -17.16
CA LEU A 573 11.03 -3.24 -18.40
C LEU A 573 11.76 -2.07 -19.04
N THR A 574 13.09 -2.25 -19.29
CA THR A 574 13.95 -1.27 -19.91
C THR A 574 14.52 -1.77 -21.27
N PRO A 575 14.96 -0.88 -22.17
CA PRO A 575 15.55 -1.29 -23.44
C PRO A 575 16.82 -2.14 -23.31
N SER A 576 17.54 -2.01 -22.19
CA SER A 576 18.80 -2.72 -21.90
C SER A 576 18.61 -4.05 -21.19
N ASP A 577 17.37 -4.42 -20.83
CA ASP A 577 17.12 -5.66 -20.13
C ASP A 577 17.48 -6.88 -20.98
N GLN A 578 18.18 -7.83 -20.36
CA GLN A 578 18.39 -9.15 -20.91
C GLN A 578 17.11 -9.96 -20.70
N LEU A 579 16.40 -10.23 -21.79
CA LEU A 579 15.15 -10.99 -21.80
C LEU A 579 15.33 -12.27 -22.61
N GLU A 580 14.92 -13.37 -22.02
CA GLU A 580 14.95 -14.69 -22.62
C GLU A 580 13.54 -15.30 -22.63
N ARG A 581 13.38 -16.39 -23.38
CA ARG A 581 12.16 -17.16 -23.31
C ARG A 581 12.09 -17.82 -21.94
N GLU A 582 10.97 -17.65 -21.24
CA GLU A 582 10.75 -18.40 -19.99
C GLU A 582 10.39 -19.84 -20.30
N GLU A 583 11.04 -20.77 -19.61
CA GLU A 583 10.76 -22.21 -19.66
C GLU A 583 10.30 -22.65 -18.27
N LEU A 584 8.99 -22.64 -18.06
CA LEU A 584 8.40 -23.17 -16.84
C LEU A 584 8.42 -24.71 -16.88
N PRO A 585 8.42 -25.40 -15.72
CA PRO A 585 8.29 -26.84 -15.64
C PRO A 585 7.07 -27.36 -16.42
N ASP A 586 7.15 -28.61 -16.87
CA ASP A 586 6.09 -29.26 -17.66
C ASP A 586 4.73 -29.18 -16.92
N GLY A 587 3.73 -28.70 -17.63
CA GLY A 587 2.35 -28.54 -17.11
C GLY A 587 2.12 -27.29 -16.25
N LYS A 588 3.17 -26.60 -15.78
CA LYS A 588 3.03 -25.40 -14.93
C LYS A 588 2.38 -24.24 -15.69
N LEU A 589 2.85 -24.00 -16.91
CA LEU A 589 2.27 -22.96 -17.76
C LEU A 589 0.79 -23.20 -18.03
N ASP A 590 0.42 -24.48 -18.30
CA ASP A 590 -0.98 -24.84 -18.55
C ASP A 590 -1.86 -24.61 -17.32
N THR A 591 -1.33 -24.87 -16.11
CA THR A 591 -2.02 -24.60 -14.86
C THR A 591 -2.25 -23.09 -14.67
N ILE A 592 -1.21 -22.27 -14.90
CA ILE A 592 -1.30 -20.80 -14.81
C ILE A 592 -2.31 -20.29 -15.84
N LEU A 593 -2.25 -20.77 -17.09
CA LEU A 593 -3.17 -20.34 -18.14
C LEU A 593 -4.61 -20.78 -17.84
N SER A 594 -4.80 -21.92 -17.21
CA SER A 594 -6.13 -22.39 -16.77
C SER A 594 -6.72 -21.47 -15.70
N TYR A 595 -5.92 -21.04 -14.74
CA TYR A 595 -6.34 -20.06 -13.75
C TYR A 595 -6.66 -18.71 -14.42
N ILE A 596 -5.79 -18.21 -15.30
CA ILE A 596 -6.04 -16.99 -16.07
C ILE A 596 -7.37 -17.06 -16.80
N HIS A 597 -7.67 -18.18 -17.47
CA HIS A 597 -8.97 -18.39 -18.13
C HIS A 597 -10.16 -18.33 -17.17
N SER A 598 -9.99 -18.78 -15.92
CA SER A 598 -11.06 -18.77 -14.92
C SER A 598 -11.40 -17.36 -14.43
N VAL A 599 -10.42 -16.44 -14.41
CA VAL A 599 -10.57 -15.07 -13.87
C VAL A 599 -10.65 -13.98 -14.95
N ASP A 600 -10.33 -14.31 -16.21
CA ASP A 600 -10.23 -13.33 -17.32
C ASP A 600 -11.57 -12.72 -17.73
N GLU A 601 -12.70 -13.45 -17.57
CA GLU A 601 -14.01 -13.03 -18.09
C GLU A 601 -13.97 -12.51 -19.54
N ASN A 602 -13.03 -13.02 -20.34
CA ASN A 602 -12.77 -12.61 -21.72
C ASN A 602 -12.34 -11.13 -21.86
N GLN A 603 -11.65 -10.56 -20.88
CA GLN A 603 -11.17 -9.17 -20.87
C GLN A 603 -9.70 -9.03 -21.25
N ILE A 604 -8.91 -10.08 -21.11
CA ILE A 604 -7.50 -10.07 -21.50
C ILE A 604 -7.38 -10.22 -23.02
N GLN A 605 -6.49 -9.45 -23.64
CA GLN A 605 -6.20 -9.50 -25.07
C GLN A 605 -4.98 -10.37 -25.36
N HIS A 606 -3.90 -10.18 -24.59
CA HIS A 606 -2.65 -10.91 -24.70
C HIS A 606 -1.92 -10.98 -23.38
N ILE A 607 -1.18 -12.07 -23.18
CA ILE A 607 -0.17 -12.19 -22.13
C ILE A 607 1.14 -12.62 -22.77
N TRP A 608 2.21 -11.92 -22.41
CA TRP A 608 3.57 -12.33 -22.74
C TRP A 608 4.25 -12.79 -21.45
N LEU A 609 5.02 -13.86 -21.58
CA LEU A 609 5.86 -14.41 -20.52
C LEU A 609 7.31 -14.42 -20.99
N VAL A 610 8.17 -13.76 -20.22
CA VAL A 610 9.61 -13.71 -20.47
C VAL A 610 10.38 -13.89 -19.18
N ARG A 611 11.57 -14.43 -19.26
CA ARG A 611 12.54 -14.45 -18.17
C ARG A 611 13.41 -13.20 -18.27
N LYS A 612 13.38 -12.37 -17.22
CA LYS A 612 14.27 -11.23 -17.08
C LYS A 612 15.42 -11.61 -16.16
N ILE A 613 16.65 -11.35 -16.61
CA ILE A 613 17.87 -11.65 -15.87
C ILE A 613 18.58 -10.33 -15.56
N LEU A 614 18.84 -10.08 -14.27
CA LEU A 614 19.62 -8.95 -13.82
C LEU A 614 21.11 -9.22 -13.92
N PRO A 615 21.97 -8.17 -13.98
CA PRO A 615 23.43 -8.34 -13.98
C PRO A 615 23.96 -9.08 -12.75
N THR A 616 23.21 -9.08 -11.64
CA THR A 616 23.52 -9.81 -10.42
C THR A 616 23.28 -11.32 -10.52
N GLY A 617 22.68 -11.79 -11.62
CA GLY A 617 22.25 -13.17 -11.82
C GLY A 617 20.83 -13.48 -11.31
N MET A 618 20.19 -12.55 -10.58
CA MET A 618 18.80 -12.70 -10.15
C MET A 618 17.88 -12.69 -11.39
N ALA A 619 16.90 -13.58 -11.40
CA ALA A 619 15.98 -13.70 -12.53
C ALA A 619 14.52 -13.71 -12.04
N SER A 620 13.63 -13.15 -12.86
CA SER A 620 12.18 -13.17 -12.63
C SER A 620 11.44 -13.64 -13.86
N SER A 621 10.38 -14.41 -13.66
CA SER A 621 9.38 -14.74 -14.68
C SER A 621 8.40 -13.57 -14.80
N VAL A 622 8.50 -12.79 -15.86
CA VAL A 622 7.72 -11.56 -16.04
C VAL A 622 6.51 -11.83 -16.93
N PHE A 623 5.32 -11.69 -16.36
CA PHE A 623 4.06 -11.69 -17.08
C PHE A 623 3.67 -10.26 -17.46
N ILE A 624 3.44 -10.01 -18.74
CA ILE A 624 2.98 -8.72 -19.25
C ILE A 624 1.55 -8.91 -19.76
N VAL A 625 0.58 -8.30 -19.09
CA VAL A 625 -0.85 -8.46 -19.37
C VAL A 625 -1.38 -7.26 -20.14
N GLN A 626 -1.98 -7.51 -21.29
CA GLN A 626 -2.68 -6.51 -22.08
C GLN A 626 -4.18 -6.77 -22.05
N PHE A 627 -4.94 -5.84 -21.50
CA PHE A 627 -6.41 -5.89 -21.53
C PHE A 627 -6.98 -5.39 -22.87
N LYS A 628 -8.20 -5.82 -23.18
CA LYS A 628 -8.98 -5.28 -24.28
C LYS A 628 -9.34 -3.82 -24.01
N LYS A 629 -9.48 -3.04 -25.07
CA LYS A 629 -9.79 -1.60 -24.92
C LYS A 629 -11.12 -1.32 -24.23
N GLU A 630 -12.04 -2.25 -24.35
CA GLU A 630 -13.39 -2.17 -23.80
C GLU A 630 -13.46 -2.56 -22.32
N CYS A 631 -12.40 -3.14 -21.75
CA CYS A 631 -12.35 -3.56 -20.36
C CYS A 631 -12.37 -2.35 -19.43
N PRO A 632 -13.34 -2.23 -18.51
CA PRO A 632 -13.40 -1.14 -17.56
C PRO A 632 -12.18 -1.13 -16.62
N PRO A 633 -11.68 0.05 -16.18
CA PRO A 633 -10.54 0.14 -15.27
C PRO A 633 -10.72 -0.65 -13.97
N ASP A 634 -11.91 -0.59 -13.36
CA ASP A 634 -12.21 -1.30 -12.12
C ASP A 634 -12.07 -2.83 -12.31
N GLN A 635 -12.54 -3.35 -13.43
CA GLN A 635 -12.42 -4.77 -13.76
C GLN A 635 -10.97 -5.17 -14.12
N GLN A 636 -10.21 -4.25 -14.76
CA GLN A 636 -8.78 -4.49 -14.98
C GLN A 636 -8.03 -4.61 -13.65
N GLU A 637 -8.34 -3.75 -12.69
CA GLU A 637 -7.71 -3.76 -11.37
C GLU A 637 -8.08 -5.04 -10.60
N GLU A 638 -9.33 -5.46 -10.64
CA GLU A 638 -9.79 -6.70 -10.00
C GLU A 638 -9.09 -7.93 -10.56
N ILE A 639 -9.08 -8.09 -11.89
CA ILE A 639 -8.37 -9.19 -12.54
C ILE A 639 -6.88 -9.14 -12.22
N TYR A 640 -6.26 -7.95 -12.26
CA TYR A 640 -4.85 -7.79 -11.93
C TYR A 640 -4.54 -8.25 -10.51
N LYS A 641 -5.35 -7.86 -9.51
CA LYS A 641 -5.20 -8.29 -8.12
C LYS A 641 -5.29 -9.81 -7.98
N LYS A 642 -6.29 -10.42 -8.61
CA LYS A 642 -6.45 -11.89 -8.62
C LYS A 642 -5.23 -12.59 -9.21
N LEU A 643 -4.73 -12.12 -10.35
CA LEU A 643 -3.54 -12.67 -10.98
C LEU A 643 -2.28 -12.46 -10.15
N PHE A 644 -2.12 -11.28 -9.56
CA PHE A 644 -0.99 -10.96 -8.70
C PHE A 644 -0.95 -11.89 -7.49
N CYS A 645 -2.06 -11.98 -6.74
CA CYS A 645 -2.16 -12.88 -5.59
C CYS A 645 -1.90 -14.34 -5.98
N TYR A 646 -2.45 -14.79 -7.09
CA TYR A 646 -2.22 -16.16 -7.55
C TYR A 646 -0.74 -16.43 -7.89
N LEU A 647 -0.09 -15.53 -8.62
CA LEU A 647 1.33 -15.68 -8.97
C LEU A 647 2.24 -15.65 -7.72
N ASP A 648 1.87 -14.87 -6.72
CA ASP A 648 2.60 -14.77 -5.45
C ASP A 648 2.49 -16.07 -4.62
N THR A 649 1.42 -16.86 -4.81
CA THR A 649 1.24 -18.16 -4.15
C THR A 649 1.91 -19.33 -4.88
N LEU A 650 2.40 -19.11 -6.11
CA LEU A 650 3.11 -20.13 -6.86
C LEU A 650 4.55 -20.26 -6.34
N ASP A 651 5.11 -21.41 -6.34
CA ASP A 651 6.45 -21.83 -5.91
C ASP A 651 7.53 -20.73 -5.66
N ASP A 652 8.72 -21.13 -5.24
CA ASP A 652 9.88 -20.27 -4.90
C ASP A 652 10.45 -19.43 -6.05
N ARG A 653 9.77 -19.31 -7.18
CA ARG A 653 10.19 -18.46 -8.30
C ARG A 653 9.71 -17.03 -8.10
N CYS A 654 10.57 -16.10 -8.38
CA CYS A 654 10.17 -14.70 -8.45
C CYS A 654 9.30 -14.48 -9.69
N TYR A 655 8.04 -14.14 -9.49
CA TYR A 655 7.12 -13.74 -10.55
C TYR A 655 6.89 -12.23 -10.50
N SER A 656 6.90 -11.59 -11.65
CA SER A 656 6.55 -10.16 -11.79
C SER A 656 5.36 -10.02 -12.73
N LEU A 657 4.36 -9.27 -12.32
CA LEU A 657 3.19 -8.97 -13.14
C LEU A 657 3.23 -7.50 -13.56
N ILE A 658 3.22 -7.24 -14.85
CA ILE A 658 3.29 -5.89 -15.41
C ILE A 658 2.08 -5.65 -16.32
N LEU A 659 1.39 -4.53 -16.12
CA LEU A 659 0.35 -4.09 -17.05
C LEU A 659 0.98 -3.54 -18.32
N TYR A 660 0.46 -3.98 -19.47
CA TYR A 660 0.91 -3.48 -20.77
C TYR A 660 0.52 -2.02 -20.96
N ASP A 661 1.52 -1.17 -21.10
CA ASP A 661 1.38 0.20 -21.55
C ASP A 661 1.92 0.35 -22.98
N LYS A 662 1.23 1.16 -23.79
CA LYS A 662 1.66 1.45 -25.16
C LYS A 662 3.02 2.13 -25.24
N LEU A 663 3.44 2.81 -24.18
CA LEU A 663 4.67 3.58 -24.07
C LEU A 663 5.83 2.77 -23.46
N MET A 664 5.53 1.60 -22.88
CA MET A 664 6.55 0.74 -22.30
C MET A 664 7.50 0.18 -23.36
N CYS A 665 8.67 -0.23 -22.92
CA CYS A 665 9.63 -0.92 -23.78
C CYS A 665 9.02 -2.23 -24.29
N LYS A 666 9.12 -2.47 -25.60
CA LYS A 666 8.52 -3.63 -26.28
C LYS A 666 9.54 -4.70 -26.67
N ASN A 667 10.71 -4.72 -26.02
CA ASN A 667 11.76 -5.70 -26.28
C ASN A 667 11.28 -7.15 -26.02
N PHE A 668 10.37 -7.36 -25.08
CA PHE A 668 9.76 -8.67 -24.78
C PHE A 668 9.02 -9.27 -25.99
N LYS A 669 8.45 -8.45 -26.88
CA LYS A 669 7.79 -8.93 -28.11
C LYS A 669 8.76 -9.52 -29.14
N LYS A 670 10.08 -9.23 -29.01
CA LYS A 670 11.12 -9.79 -29.87
C LYS A 670 11.53 -11.19 -29.43
N VAL A 671 11.21 -11.59 -28.19
CA VAL A 671 11.49 -12.92 -27.67
C VAL A 671 10.54 -13.92 -28.34
N LYS A 672 11.10 -14.84 -29.12
CA LYS A 672 10.30 -15.83 -29.87
C LYS A 672 9.53 -16.72 -28.91
N GLY A 673 8.22 -16.82 -29.08
CA GLY A 673 7.35 -17.64 -28.22
C GLY A 673 7.02 -17.03 -26.84
N SER A 674 7.27 -15.71 -26.66
CA SER A 674 6.88 -15.02 -25.42
C SER A 674 5.36 -14.81 -25.26
N CYS A 675 4.60 -14.71 -26.37
CA CYS A 675 3.15 -14.61 -26.31
C CYS A 675 2.58 -15.97 -25.96
N VAL A 676 1.99 -16.10 -24.77
CA VAL A 676 1.47 -17.36 -24.22
C VAL A 676 -0.06 -17.40 -24.13
N TYR A 677 -0.70 -16.21 -24.28
CA TYR A 677 -2.17 -16.04 -24.25
C TYR A 677 -2.63 -15.03 -25.29
#